data_d16bdc495bfd3bb341a9b8a65ff14dda
#
_entry.id   d16bdc495bfd3bb341a9b8a65ff14dda
#
_cell.length_a   1.000
_cell.length_b   1.000
_cell.length_c   1.000
_cell.angle_alpha   90.00
_cell.angle_beta   90.00
_cell.angle_gamma   90.00
#
_symmetry.space_group_name_H-M   'P 1'
#
loop_
_entity.id
_entity.type
_entity.pdbx_description
1 polymer ?
#
loop_
_entity_poly.entity_id
_entity_poly.type
_entity_poly.pdbx_seq_one_letter_code
_entity_poly.pdbx_strand_id
1 'polypeptide(L)'
;SPNYRHGMTRDEWVTYQREAYKYKNGDYPTDMSALLGKQDFIDAYNDGKWIDWIDEVSGNTATTQKYSLSVSSGTEKTKLFASTSYNREEGLLNNENLNRYSLRLNLDQQIFSWAKVGFTSNLVYRDLNSGVKNTFTKSLSAIPLGDASTEKGEINHEYITGQYSPMSDFIENQYVDNTRSTYLNVSGYVELTPVKDLTFTSRVNGTLNHSRRGQYWGEKCNANRPSYAGSPHASITNNNAWNYTWENILAYNTTIAKDHNLGGSLITSWNKNQSESSMAASSGQMVDQWSFWRLTSGTSQHVESDFAQTQKMSFAFRLNYSYKGKYLFNFSTRWDGVSQFSTGHKWDAFPAGALAWRISDEAFMEKTRSWLDNLKLRVSYGITGNSGGTTAYSTTTQAYVYAASGISINGKIVPFTQYSGTYGSSDLGWEKSYNWNVGLDFGILNGRIDGSVEWFKTTTKGLLFKRTLPITSGLTGWGSPLAIWQNIAQTSNQGVEATITSHNIRNKDFTWNTTLSVTWNKEQIDDLPDGDLIAENLFVGEPIKAIYGYKYTGIWGTDTPQETLDAYGVKPGFIKIETLDQKGDEGVHKYSTEDRQILGHSNPDWIIGFSNSFTYKNFDLSVFAMARYGQTINSDLLGYYTAEQSVTKNQLAGVDYWTEDNQGAYFPRPGTGDEQKTVYPSLRVHDGSFIKIKNITLGYTLPVNISRKVLMEKCRIYATAYNPFIFVKDKQLKDTDPETNGSDAFPTYRQFVFGVNLTF
;
A
#
# COMPACT_ATOMS: atom_id res chain seq x y z
N SER A 1 13.37 -2.43 -17.99
CA SER A 1 14.14 -3.16 -16.98
C SER A 1 13.89 -2.54 -15.61
N PRO A 2 13.50 -3.30 -14.60
CA PRO A 2 13.35 -2.78 -13.24
C PRO A 2 14.71 -2.28 -12.73
N ASN A 3 14.74 -1.16 -12.04
CA ASN A 3 15.87 -0.77 -11.21
C ASN A 3 15.86 -1.65 -9.96
N TYR A 4 16.39 -2.84 -10.06
CA TYR A 4 16.45 -3.79 -8.96
C TYR A 4 17.89 -4.28 -8.81
N ARG A 5 18.41 -4.32 -7.60
CA ARG A 5 19.74 -4.88 -7.36
C ARG A 5 19.71 -6.39 -7.55
N HIS A 6 20.77 -6.91 -8.11
CA HIS A 6 21.00 -8.34 -8.28
C HIS A 6 21.72 -8.93 -7.08
N GLY A 7 21.78 -10.24 -6.98
CA GLY A 7 22.76 -10.93 -6.17
C GLY A 7 24.17 -10.72 -6.73
N MET A 8 25.20 -10.97 -5.93
CA MET A 8 26.58 -10.85 -6.38
C MET A 8 26.82 -11.68 -7.64
N THR A 9 27.53 -11.09 -8.59
CA THR A 9 28.09 -11.78 -9.75
C THR A 9 29.12 -12.82 -9.33
N ARG A 10 29.56 -13.66 -10.27
CA ARG A 10 30.63 -14.64 -10.06
C ARG A 10 31.81 -14.05 -9.30
N ASP A 11 32.40 -13.01 -9.88
CA ASP A 11 33.69 -12.48 -9.38
C ASP A 11 33.52 -11.77 -8.03
N GLU A 12 32.38 -11.06 -7.85
CA GLU A 12 32.02 -10.46 -6.56
C GLU A 12 31.80 -11.53 -5.49
N TRP A 13 31.05 -12.60 -5.82
CA TRP A 13 30.74 -13.66 -4.86
C TRP A 13 32.01 -14.44 -4.44
N VAL A 14 32.86 -14.79 -5.41
CA VAL A 14 34.12 -15.47 -5.12
C VAL A 14 35.05 -14.60 -4.25
N THR A 15 35.16 -13.30 -4.58
CA THR A 15 35.98 -12.35 -3.81
C THR A 15 35.42 -12.21 -2.39
N TYR A 16 34.14 -12.05 -2.26
CA TYR A 16 33.45 -11.98 -0.96
C TYR A 16 33.69 -13.24 -0.11
N GLN A 17 33.50 -14.44 -0.69
CA GLN A 17 33.69 -15.70 0.04
C GLN A 17 35.15 -15.90 0.48
N ARG A 18 36.10 -15.47 -0.33
CA ARG A 18 37.53 -15.51 0.03
C ARG A 18 37.87 -14.58 1.20
N GLU A 19 37.34 -13.37 1.21
CA GLU A 19 37.47 -12.43 2.34
C GLU A 19 36.81 -12.98 3.62
N ALA A 20 35.61 -13.55 3.49
CA ALA A 20 34.92 -14.17 4.63
C ALA A 20 35.67 -15.38 5.17
N TYR A 21 36.30 -16.19 4.31
CA TYR A 21 37.17 -17.32 4.70
C TYR A 21 38.40 -16.83 5.44
N LYS A 22 39.11 -15.80 4.91
CA LYS A 22 40.30 -15.20 5.55
C LYS A 22 39.95 -14.70 6.97
N TYR A 23 38.81 -14.04 7.13
CA TYR A 23 38.38 -13.57 8.45
C TYR A 23 38.24 -14.71 9.47
N LYS A 24 37.61 -15.83 9.06
CA LYS A 24 37.40 -16.97 9.98
C LYS A 24 38.60 -17.84 10.22
N ASN A 25 39.51 -17.99 9.23
CA ASN A 25 40.62 -18.93 9.28
C ASN A 25 41.99 -18.27 9.43
N GLY A 26 42.05 -16.92 9.40
CA GLY A 26 43.30 -16.17 9.55
C GLY A 26 44.04 -15.92 8.24
N ASP A 27 43.81 -16.72 7.19
CA ASP A 27 44.47 -16.60 5.89
C ASP A 27 43.51 -16.92 4.75
N TYR A 28 43.86 -16.55 3.52
CA TYR A 28 43.08 -16.88 2.32
C TYR A 28 43.04 -18.38 2.06
N PRO A 29 41.99 -18.90 1.42
CA PRO A 29 41.95 -20.31 1.05
C PRO A 29 43.05 -20.64 0.06
N THR A 30 43.68 -21.79 0.22
CA THR A 30 44.78 -22.25 -0.64
C THR A 30 44.36 -22.44 -2.09
N ASP A 31 43.12 -22.88 -2.29
CA ASP A 31 42.49 -23.10 -3.59
C ASP A 31 40.97 -23.02 -3.47
N MET A 32 40.23 -23.19 -4.59
CA MET A 32 38.78 -23.16 -4.61
C MET A 32 38.15 -24.37 -3.93
N SER A 33 38.85 -25.50 -3.84
CA SER A 33 38.36 -26.69 -3.14
C SER A 33 38.24 -26.45 -1.65
N ALA A 34 39.26 -25.78 -1.07
CA ALA A 34 39.22 -25.36 0.34
C ALA A 34 38.09 -24.38 0.64
N LEU A 35 37.73 -23.51 -0.34
CA LEU A 35 36.64 -22.54 -0.20
C LEU A 35 35.28 -23.19 -0.34
N LEU A 36 35.07 -23.97 -1.40
CA LEU A 36 33.75 -24.49 -1.80
C LEU A 36 33.36 -25.79 -1.04
N GLY A 37 34.33 -26.62 -0.70
CA GLY A 37 34.18 -27.78 0.18
C GLY A 37 33.40 -28.97 -0.39
N LYS A 38 32.55 -28.77 -1.40
CA LYS A 38 31.74 -29.82 -2.05
C LYS A 38 32.16 -30.02 -3.50
N GLN A 39 32.25 -31.26 -3.95
CA GLN A 39 32.75 -31.59 -5.30
C GLN A 39 31.88 -31.01 -6.40
N ASP A 40 30.56 -31.08 -6.30
CA ASP A 40 29.64 -30.52 -7.27
C ASP A 40 29.71 -28.99 -7.40
N PHE A 41 30.03 -28.28 -6.30
CA PHE A 41 30.29 -26.84 -6.32
C PHE A 41 31.60 -26.52 -7.02
N ILE A 42 32.62 -27.36 -6.81
CA ILE A 42 33.93 -27.24 -7.45
C ILE A 42 33.81 -27.51 -8.96
N ASP A 43 33.04 -28.53 -9.35
CA ASP A 43 32.81 -28.89 -10.75
C ASP A 43 32.06 -27.77 -11.45
N ALA A 44 30.94 -27.27 -10.87
CA ALA A 44 30.18 -26.16 -11.43
C ALA A 44 31.04 -24.88 -11.56
N TYR A 45 31.89 -24.60 -10.62
CA TYR A 45 32.85 -23.49 -10.70
C TYR A 45 33.85 -23.66 -11.86
N ASN A 46 34.44 -24.84 -11.99
CA ASN A 46 35.42 -25.16 -13.04
C ASN A 46 34.79 -25.17 -14.43
N ASP A 47 33.52 -25.63 -14.54
CA ASP A 47 32.76 -25.66 -15.78
C ASP A 47 32.22 -24.26 -16.17
N GLY A 48 32.38 -23.25 -15.31
CA GLY A 48 31.91 -21.89 -15.57
C GLY A 48 30.42 -21.72 -15.54
N LYS A 49 29.69 -22.52 -14.76
CA LYS A 49 28.21 -22.53 -14.66
C LYS A 49 27.72 -21.46 -13.70
N TRP A 50 27.41 -20.27 -14.23
CA TRP A 50 26.98 -19.10 -13.45
C TRP A 50 25.58 -18.65 -13.82
N ILE A 51 24.81 -18.23 -12.81
CA ILE A 51 23.38 -17.86 -12.94
C ILE A 51 23.18 -16.47 -12.37
N ASP A 52 22.58 -15.57 -13.14
CA ASP A 52 21.92 -14.35 -12.63
C ASP A 52 20.45 -14.64 -12.41
N TRP A 53 20.08 -14.94 -11.17
CA TRP A 53 18.71 -15.33 -10.83
C TRP A 53 17.67 -14.24 -11.03
N ILE A 54 18.05 -12.95 -10.94
CA ILE A 54 17.12 -11.86 -11.16
C ILE A 54 16.75 -11.77 -12.64
N ASP A 55 17.73 -11.92 -13.53
CA ASP A 55 17.49 -11.97 -14.98
C ASP A 55 16.67 -13.21 -15.37
N GLU A 56 16.95 -14.38 -14.79
CA GLU A 56 16.22 -15.62 -15.05
C GLU A 56 14.72 -15.51 -14.68
N VAL A 57 14.38 -14.88 -13.53
CA VAL A 57 12.99 -14.77 -13.06
C VAL A 57 12.23 -13.59 -13.67
N SER A 58 12.92 -12.55 -14.14
CA SER A 58 12.33 -11.29 -14.60
C SER A 58 12.72 -10.85 -16.01
N GLY A 59 13.42 -11.68 -16.76
CA GLY A 59 13.97 -11.35 -18.08
C GLY A 59 12.94 -11.00 -19.17
N ASN A 60 11.66 -11.11 -18.89
CA ASN A 60 10.59 -10.82 -19.83
C ASN A 60 10.06 -9.40 -19.72
N THR A 61 9.72 -8.80 -20.88
CA THR A 61 8.99 -7.53 -20.93
C THR A 61 7.52 -7.80 -20.66
N ALA A 62 7.02 -7.35 -19.52
CA ALA A 62 5.59 -7.41 -19.22
C ALA A 62 4.78 -6.50 -20.14
N THR A 63 3.69 -6.99 -20.67
CA THR A 63 2.83 -6.23 -21.59
C THR A 63 1.49 -5.91 -20.94
N THR A 64 0.96 -4.71 -21.26
CA THR A 64 -0.38 -4.29 -20.86
C THR A 64 -1.15 -3.83 -22.11
N GLN A 65 -2.35 -4.38 -22.30
CA GLN A 65 -3.25 -4.00 -23.39
C GLN A 65 -4.58 -3.53 -22.82
N LYS A 66 -5.07 -2.38 -23.27
CA LYS A 66 -6.36 -1.84 -22.85
C LYS A 66 -7.15 -1.36 -24.05
N TYR A 67 -8.36 -1.87 -24.18
CA TYR A 67 -9.34 -1.46 -25.17
C TYR A 67 -10.59 -0.97 -24.49
N SER A 68 -11.13 0.14 -24.94
CA SER A 68 -12.38 0.69 -24.39
C SER A 68 -13.24 1.29 -25.48
N LEU A 69 -14.55 1.04 -25.39
CA LEU A 69 -15.58 1.63 -26.24
C LEU A 69 -16.62 2.27 -25.35
N SER A 70 -17.02 3.49 -25.66
CA SER A 70 -18.10 4.16 -24.95
C SER A 70 -19.04 4.87 -25.94
N VAL A 71 -20.32 4.89 -25.58
CA VAL A 71 -21.37 5.59 -26.31
C VAL A 71 -22.12 6.47 -25.32
N SER A 72 -22.33 7.73 -25.69
CA SER A 72 -23.19 8.65 -24.95
C SER A 72 -24.26 9.21 -25.87
N SER A 73 -25.48 9.23 -25.40
CA SER A 73 -26.61 9.81 -26.12
C SER A 73 -27.50 10.59 -25.14
N GLY A 74 -28.07 11.67 -25.57
CA GLY A 74 -28.91 12.48 -24.72
C GLY A 74 -29.98 13.26 -25.47
N THR A 75 -31.16 13.33 -24.85
CA THR A 75 -32.23 14.24 -25.16
C THR A 75 -32.53 15.08 -23.93
N GLU A 76 -33.46 16.01 -24.02
CA GLU A 76 -33.94 16.77 -22.84
C GLU A 76 -34.51 15.86 -21.74
N LYS A 77 -35.06 14.69 -22.10
CA LYS A 77 -35.71 13.78 -21.16
C LYS A 77 -34.89 12.54 -20.82
N THR A 78 -33.98 12.13 -21.71
CA THR A 78 -33.24 10.87 -21.56
C THR A 78 -31.75 11.13 -21.69
N LYS A 79 -30.95 10.62 -20.76
CA LYS A 79 -29.50 10.59 -20.85
C LYS A 79 -29.02 9.15 -20.71
N LEU A 80 -28.26 8.68 -21.69
CA LEU A 80 -27.71 7.33 -21.74
C LEU A 80 -26.19 7.40 -21.88
N PHE A 81 -25.50 6.63 -21.06
CA PHE A 81 -24.09 6.35 -21.23
C PHE A 81 -23.87 4.84 -21.09
N ALA A 82 -23.18 4.24 -22.06
CA ALA A 82 -22.78 2.86 -22.02
C ALA A 82 -21.28 2.76 -22.35
N SER A 83 -20.54 1.93 -21.63
CA SER A 83 -19.15 1.64 -21.96
C SER A 83 -18.77 0.21 -21.66
N THR A 84 -17.87 -0.34 -22.48
CA THR A 84 -17.23 -1.62 -22.24
C THR A 84 -15.72 -1.45 -22.34
N SER A 85 -14.98 -2.24 -21.55
CA SER A 85 -13.54 -2.26 -21.63
C SER A 85 -12.99 -3.67 -21.38
N TYR A 86 -11.90 -3.96 -22.07
CA TYR A 86 -11.06 -5.14 -21.85
C TYR A 86 -9.66 -4.66 -21.49
N ASN A 87 -9.09 -5.23 -20.43
CA ASN A 87 -7.73 -4.98 -19.99
C ASN A 87 -7.03 -6.31 -19.75
N ARG A 88 -5.87 -6.50 -20.39
CA ARG A 88 -4.95 -7.61 -20.16
C ARG A 88 -3.64 -7.06 -19.65
N GLU A 89 -3.20 -7.54 -18.51
CA GLU A 89 -1.92 -7.21 -17.89
C GLU A 89 -1.13 -8.50 -17.69
N GLU A 90 0.11 -8.51 -18.13
CA GLU A 90 1.09 -9.55 -17.85
C GLU A 90 2.03 -9.01 -16.75
N GLY A 91 2.34 -9.84 -15.75
CA GLY A 91 3.27 -9.52 -14.69
C GLY A 91 4.73 -9.60 -15.14
N LEU A 92 5.65 -9.17 -14.28
CA LEU A 92 7.08 -9.35 -14.48
C LEU A 92 7.49 -10.83 -14.31
N LEU A 93 6.75 -11.61 -13.52
CA LEU A 93 6.91 -13.04 -13.38
C LEU A 93 6.09 -13.78 -14.44
N ASN A 94 6.65 -14.84 -15.01
CA ASN A 94 6.07 -15.56 -16.16
C ASN A 94 4.68 -16.15 -15.92
N ASN A 95 4.30 -16.43 -14.68
CA ASN A 95 3.01 -17.02 -14.31
C ASN A 95 1.97 -16.00 -13.83
N GLU A 96 2.24 -14.70 -13.95
CA GLU A 96 1.35 -13.62 -13.54
C GLU A 96 0.60 -13.03 -14.72
N ASN A 97 -0.72 -13.03 -14.66
CA ASN A 97 -1.53 -12.30 -15.64
C ASN A 97 -2.91 -11.96 -15.08
N LEU A 98 -3.48 -10.86 -15.58
CA LEU A 98 -4.83 -10.42 -15.29
C LEU A 98 -5.60 -10.17 -16.57
N ASN A 99 -6.77 -10.81 -16.72
CA ASN A 99 -7.77 -10.45 -17.70
C ASN A 99 -8.97 -9.80 -16.99
N ARG A 100 -9.33 -8.59 -17.41
CA ARG A 100 -10.42 -7.83 -16.80
C ARG A 100 -11.39 -7.35 -17.89
N TYR A 101 -12.66 -7.65 -17.70
CA TYR A 101 -13.78 -7.21 -18.54
C TYR A 101 -14.67 -6.30 -17.70
N SER A 102 -15.05 -5.16 -18.25
CA SER A 102 -15.92 -4.21 -17.55
C SER A 102 -17.05 -3.75 -18.46
N LEU A 103 -18.25 -3.67 -17.90
CA LEU A 103 -19.44 -3.13 -18.57
C LEU A 103 -20.08 -2.11 -17.63
N ARG A 104 -20.36 -0.90 -18.13
CA ARG A 104 -21.04 0.15 -17.40
C ARG A 104 -22.22 0.68 -18.19
N LEU A 105 -23.34 0.87 -17.51
CA LEU A 105 -24.55 1.48 -18.05
C LEU A 105 -25.06 2.51 -17.07
N ASN A 106 -25.36 3.73 -17.56
CA ASN A 106 -26.02 4.79 -16.81
C ASN A 106 -27.21 5.28 -17.63
N LEU A 107 -28.35 5.38 -17.00
CA LEU A 107 -29.60 5.87 -17.60
C LEU A 107 -30.26 6.85 -16.64
N ASP A 108 -30.56 8.04 -17.10
CA ASP A 108 -31.43 9.01 -16.43
C ASP A 108 -32.64 9.29 -17.33
N GLN A 109 -33.84 9.19 -16.79
CA GLN A 109 -35.08 9.38 -17.52
C GLN A 109 -36.04 10.32 -16.77
N GLN A 110 -36.38 11.43 -17.40
CA GLN A 110 -37.45 12.29 -16.94
C GLN A 110 -38.79 11.65 -17.36
N ILE A 111 -39.55 11.14 -16.40
CA ILE A 111 -40.84 10.49 -16.65
C ILE A 111 -41.94 11.55 -16.75
N PHE A 112 -42.00 12.44 -15.77
CA PHE A 112 -42.90 13.58 -15.71
C PHE A 112 -42.08 14.84 -15.35
N SER A 113 -42.64 16.02 -15.53
CA SER A 113 -41.99 17.27 -15.14
C SER A 113 -41.56 17.31 -13.67
N TRP A 114 -42.19 16.53 -12.83
CA TRP A 114 -41.98 16.42 -11.38
C TRP A 114 -41.36 15.08 -10.95
N ALA A 115 -41.10 14.13 -11.88
CA ALA A 115 -40.58 12.82 -11.52
C ALA A 115 -39.46 12.36 -12.49
N LYS A 116 -38.33 12.01 -11.95
CA LYS A 116 -37.15 11.49 -12.64
C LYS A 116 -36.74 10.15 -12.03
N VAL A 117 -36.32 9.23 -12.85
CA VAL A 117 -35.70 7.97 -12.42
C VAL A 117 -34.32 7.83 -13.00
N GLY A 118 -33.42 7.19 -12.26
CA GLY A 118 -32.10 6.91 -12.73
C GLY A 118 -31.67 5.51 -12.37
N PHE A 119 -30.80 4.96 -13.21
CA PHE A 119 -30.22 3.65 -13.05
C PHE A 119 -28.75 3.70 -13.43
N THR A 120 -27.89 3.12 -12.60
CA THR A 120 -26.49 2.91 -12.93
C THR A 120 -26.09 1.48 -12.62
N SER A 121 -25.28 0.87 -13.49
CA SER A 121 -24.70 -0.43 -13.21
C SER A 121 -23.23 -0.46 -13.65
N ASN A 122 -22.44 -1.21 -12.90
CA ASN A 122 -21.05 -1.50 -13.24
C ASN A 122 -20.78 -2.97 -12.94
N LEU A 123 -20.53 -3.74 -14.00
CA LEU A 123 -20.18 -5.16 -13.94
C LEU A 123 -18.70 -5.29 -14.28
N VAL A 124 -17.93 -5.96 -13.43
CA VAL A 124 -16.52 -6.28 -13.65
C VAL A 124 -16.31 -7.77 -13.44
N TYR A 125 -15.77 -8.43 -14.45
CA TYR A 125 -15.26 -9.80 -14.34
C TYR A 125 -13.74 -9.77 -14.41
N ARG A 126 -13.08 -10.54 -13.53
CA ARG A 126 -11.63 -10.67 -13.47
C ARG A 126 -11.23 -12.13 -13.42
N ASP A 127 -10.20 -12.47 -14.18
CA ASP A 127 -9.48 -13.74 -14.11
C ASP A 127 -8.00 -13.41 -13.88
N LEU A 128 -7.52 -13.68 -12.67
CA LEU A 128 -6.21 -13.33 -12.16
C LEU A 128 -5.43 -14.59 -11.84
N ASN A 129 -4.26 -14.74 -12.45
CA ASN A 129 -3.23 -15.68 -12.02
C ASN A 129 -2.15 -14.90 -11.28
N SER A 130 -1.90 -15.24 -10.02
CA SER A 130 -0.91 -14.60 -9.17
C SER A 130 0.35 -15.43 -9.10
N GLY A 131 1.51 -14.80 -9.18
CA GLY A 131 2.81 -15.42 -8.95
C GLY A 131 3.11 -15.61 -7.47
N VAL A 132 4.23 -16.27 -7.19
CA VAL A 132 4.72 -16.48 -5.82
C VAL A 132 5.34 -15.20 -5.27
N LYS A 133 4.88 -14.76 -4.11
CA LYS A 133 5.27 -13.47 -3.50
C LYS A 133 6.78 -13.27 -3.27
N ASN A 134 7.55 -14.31 -3.09
CA ASN A 134 8.94 -14.20 -2.64
C ASN A 134 9.96 -14.61 -3.72
N THR A 135 9.56 -14.67 -4.98
CA THR A 135 10.46 -15.11 -6.06
C THR A 135 11.68 -14.22 -6.20
N PHE A 136 11.50 -12.88 -6.19
CA PHE A 136 12.61 -11.93 -6.27
C PHE A 136 13.54 -12.02 -5.05
N THR A 137 13.01 -12.08 -3.86
CA THR A 137 13.79 -12.14 -2.62
C THR A 137 14.57 -13.45 -2.49
N LYS A 138 13.99 -14.57 -2.94
CA LYS A 138 14.70 -15.84 -3.05
C LYS A 138 15.84 -15.78 -4.07
N SER A 139 15.62 -15.11 -5.20
CA SER A 139 16.62 -14.91 -6.25
C SER A 139 17.83 -14.13 -5.78
N LEU A 140 17.64 -13.13 -4.89
CA LEU A 140 18.76 -12.39 -4.29
C LEU A 140 19.65 -13.26 -3.39
N SER A 141 19.07 -14.26 -2.73
CA SER A 141 19.78 -15.13 -1.78
C SER A 141 20.30 -16.42 -2.41
N ALA A 142 19.81 -16.81 -3.58
CA ALA A 142 20.24 -18.02 -4.27
C ALA A 142 21.66 -17.87 -4.80
N ILE A 143 22.50 -18.90 -4.60
CA ILE A 143 23.89 -18.85 -5.05
C ILE A 143 23.96 -18.76 -6.57
N PRO A 144 24.92 -17.99 -7.12
CA PRO A 144 25.04 -17.77 -8.55
C PRO A 144 25.81 -18.90 -9.26
N LEU A 145 25.72 -20.14 -8.79
CA LEU A 145 26.52 -21.28 -9.24
C LEU A 145 25.62 -22.49 -9.50
N GLY A 146 25.72 -23.12 -10.67
CA GLY A 146 24.95 -24.29 -11.06
C GLY A 146 24.25 -24.14 -12.41
N ASP A 147 23.24 -24.96 -12.67
CA ASP A 147 22.48 -24.96 -13.91
C ASP A 147 21.00 -24.60 -13.67
N ALA A 148 20.57 -23.42 -14.11
CA ALA A 148 19.16 -22.99 -13.98
C ALA A 148 18.19 -23.87 -14.77
N SER A 149 18.66 -24.39 -15.93
CA SER A 149 17.87 -25.20 -16.85
C SER A 149 18.65 -26.38 -17.40
N THR A 150 17.96 -27.43 -17.82
CA THR A 150 18.53 -28.57 -18.53
C THR A 150 18.98 -28.18 -19.95
N GLU A 151 19.72 -29.03 -20.64
CA GLU A 151 20.07 -28.86 -22.07
C GLU A 151 18.84 -28.72 -22.97
N LYS A 152 17.68 -29.23 -22.55
CA LYS A 152 16.41 -29.11 -23.26
C LYS A 152 15.63 -27.84 -22.92
N GLY A 153 16.15 -26.99 -22.03
CA GLY A 153 15.50 -25.75 -21.58
C GLY A 153 14.42 -25.96 -20.50
N GLU A 154 14.34 -27.15 -19.90
CA GLU A 154 13.46 -27.39 -18.75
C GLU A 154 14.08 -26.83 -17.48
N ILE A 155 13.28 -26.26 -16.60
CA ILE A 155 13.76 -25.66 -15.33
C ILE A 155 14.27 -26.77 -14.41
N ASN A 156 15.51 -26.63 -13.96
CA ASN A 156 16.05 -27.48 -12.92
C ASN A 156 15.47 -27.11 -11.56
N HIS A 157 14.77 -28.04 -10.96
CA HIS A 157 14.25 -27.86 -9.59
C HIS A 157 15.38 -27.75 -8.56
N GLU A 158 16.36 -28.63 -8.64
CA GLU A 158 17.60 -28.57 -7.87
C GLU A 158 18.72 -28.23 -8.86
N TYR A 159 19.23 -27.00 -8.79
CA TYR A 159 20.20 -26.47 -9.75
C TYR A 159 21.66 -26.77 -9.38
N ILE A 160 21.87 -27.14 -8.13
CA ILE A 160 23.08 -27.72 -7.55
C ILE A 160 22.69 -28.46 -6.26
N THR A 161 23.43 -29.44 -5.83
CA THR A 161 23.08 -30.33 -4.72
C THR A 161 22.66 -29.59 -3.44
N GLY A 162 21.42 -29.78 -3.04
CA GLY A 162 20.81 -29.18 -1.85
C GLY A 162 20.34 -27.74 -2.03
N GLN A 163 20.41 -27.20 -3.27
CA GLN A 163 19.95 -25.84 -3.58
C GLN A 163 18.81 -25.87 -4.59
N TYR A 164 17.69 -25.26 -4.22
CA TYR A 164 16.47 -25.28 -5.00
C TYR A 164 16.24 -23.97 -5.74
N SER A 165 15.91 -24.13 -7.03
CA SER A 165 15.76 -23.01 -7.95
C SER A 165 14.65 -22.04 -7.52
N PRO A 166 14.89 -20.72 -7.49
CA PRO A 166 13.83 -19.70 -7.38
C PRO A 166 12.76 -19.85 -8.46
N MET A 167 13.09 -20.46 -9.61
CA MET A 167 12.17 -20.73 -10.73
C MET A 167 11.32 -21.98 -10.56
N SER A 168 11.47 -22.76 -9.48
CA SER A 168 10.72 -24.01 -9.28
C SER A 168 9.21 -23.83 -9.35
N ASP A 169 8.71 -22.63 -8.99
CA ASP A 169 7.30 -22.29 -9.05
C ASP A 169 6.80 -22.03 -10.49
N PHE A 170 7.69 -21.94 -11.49
CA PHE A 170 7.35 -21.83 -12.92
C PHE A 170 7.33 -23.17 -13.64
N ILE A 171 7.75 -24.26 -12.98
CA ILE A 171 7.64 -25.61 -13.52
C ILE A 171 6.15 -25.91 -13.74
N GLU A 172 5.83 -26.48 -14.91
CA GLU A 172 4.46 -26.79 -15.28
C GLU A 172 3.75 -27.63 -14.23
N ASN A 173 2.53 -27.25 -13.87
CA ASN A 173 1.68 -27.91 -12.87
C ASN A 173 2.23 -27.94 -11.42
N GLN A 174 3.26 -27.14 -11.09
CA GLN A 174 3.79 -27.08 -9.72
C GLN A 174 3.18 -25.97 -8.89
N TYR A 175 2.77 -24.85 -9.51
CA TYR A 175 2.15 -23.75 -8.78
C TYR A 175 0.98 -23.16 -9.55
N VAL A 176 -0.16 -23.04 -8.87
CA VAL A 176 -1.34 -22.34 -9.39
C VAL A 176 -1.96 -21.50 -8.28
N ASP A 177 -2.21 -20.23 -8.54
CA ASP A 177 -3.03 -19.34 -7.71
C ASP A 177 -3.94 -18.53 -8.64
N ASN A 178 -5.10 -19.10 -8.95
CA ASN A 178 -6.07 -18.51 -9.86
C ASN A 178 -7.28 -17.98 -9.12
N THR A 179 -7.54 -16.68 -9.24
CA THR A 179 -8.72 -16.02 -8.68
C THR A 179 -9.63 -15.52 -9.79
N ARG A 180 -10.87 -16.02 -9.85
CA ARG A 180 -11.94 -15.49 -10.68
C ARG A 180 -12.93 -14.73 -9.83
N SER A 181 -13.23 -13.50 -10.21
CA SER A 181 -14.17 -12.68 -9.45
C SER A 181 -15.14 -11.93 -10.34
N THR A 182 -16.38 -11.83 -9.87
CA THR A 182 -17.44 -11.02 -10.46
C THR A 182 -17.87 -9.98 -9.45
N TYR A 183 -17.75 -8.71 -9.83
CA TYR A 183 -18.22 -7.58 -9.06
C TYR A 183 -19.36 -6.89 -9.81
N LEU A 184 -20.52 -6.80 -9.21
CA LEU A 184 -21.67 -6.07 -9.73
C LEU A 184 -22.06 -4.97 -8.74
N ASN A 185 -22.08 -3.74 -9.22
CA ASN A 185 -22.67 -2.62 -8.49
C ASN A 185 -23.88 -2.09 -9.27
N VAL A 186 -25.00 -1.94 -8.60
CA VAL A 186 -26.26 -1.43 -9.18
C VAL A 186 -26.80 -0.35 -8.27
N SER A 187 -27.18 0.77 -8.84
CA SER A 187 -27.87 1.85 -8.14
C SER A 187 -29.10 2.28 -8.92
N GLY A 188 -30.24 2.35 -8.25
CA GLY A 188 -31.47 2.91 -8.77
C GLY A 188 -31.98 4.03 -7.88
N TYR A 189 -32.53 5.08 -8.47
CA TYR A 189 -33.14 6.14 -7.71
C TYR A 189 -34.44 6.66 -8.37
N VAL A 190 -35.31 7.18 -7.52
CA VAL A 190 -36.45 7.97 -7.90
C VAL A 190 -36.32 9.34 -7.27
N GLU A 191 -36.44 10.38 -8.07
CA GLU A 191 -36.41 11.78 -7.64
C GLU A 191 -37.73 12.43 -7.98
N LEU A 192 -38.38 13.00 -6.98
CA LEU A 192 -39.66 13.65 -7.07
C LEU A 192 -39.53 15.12 -6.68
N THR A 193 -40.09 16.01 -7.48
CA THR A 193 -40.19 17.45 -7.20
C THR A 193 -41.69 17.84 -7.11
N PRO A 194 -42.34 17.50 -5.99
CA PRO A 194 -43.79 17.63 -5.87
C PRO A 194 -44.25 19.08 -5.86
N VAL A 195 -43.42 19.98 -5.34
CA VAL A 195 -43.62 21.42 -5.37
C VAL A 195 -42.29 22.10 -5.69
N LYS A 196 -42.37 23.35 -6.13
CA LYS A 196 -41.17 24.15 -6.42
C LYS A 196 -40.22 24.14 -5.23
N ASP A 197 -38.91 24.04 -5.50
CA ASP A 197 -37.83 24.09 -4.52
C ASP A 197 -37.72 22.89 -3.56
N LEU A 198 -38.70 21.95 -3.56
CA LEU A 198 -38.70 20.75 -2.72
C LEU A 198 -38.42 19.51 -3.57
N THR A 199 -37.40 18.78 -3.22
CA THR A 199 -37.01 17.52 -3.89
C THR A 199 -36.91 16.38 -2.88
N PHE A 200 -37.55 15.26 -3.22
CA PHE A 200 -37.42 14.00 -2.48
C PHE A 200 -36.72 12.97 -3.38
N THR A 201 -35.61 12.41 -2.91
CA THR A 201 -34.90 11.36 -3.61
C THR A 201 -34.83 10.11 -2.74
N SER A 202 -35.34 9.00 -3.28
CA SER A 202 -35.13 7.67 -2.69
C SER A 202 -34.17 6.87 -3.59
N ARG A 203 -33.05 6.39 -3.03
CA ARG A 203 -32.02 5.68 -3.75
C ARG A 203 -31.69 4.36 -3.08
N VAL A 204 -31.57 3.31 -3.86
CA VAL A 204 -31.05 2.01 -3.43
C VAL A 204 -29.77 1.73 -4.22
N ASN A 205 -28.69 1.46 -3.50
CA ASN A 205 -27.44 1.03 -4.08
C ASN A 205 -27.11 -0.37 -3.53
N GLY A 206 -26.75 -1.31 -4.41
CA GLY A 206 -26.40 -2.67 -4.05
C GLY A 206 -25.09 -3.09 -4.71
N THR A 207 -24.26 -3.85 -4.00
CA THR A 207 -23.09 -4.53 -4.56
C THR A 207 -23.16 -6.02 -4.29
N LEU A 208 -22.71 -6.79 -5.28
CA LEU A 208 -22.47 -8.22 -5.18
C LEU A 208 -21.03 -8.48 -5.60
N ASN A 209 -20.30 -9.16 -4.76
CA ASN A 209 -18.94 -9.62 -5.04
C ASN A 209 -18.87 -11.13 -4.82
N HIS A 210 -18.65 -11.86 -5.89
CA HIS A 210 -18.42 -13.31 -5.85
C HIS A 210 -17.01 -13.58 -6.32
N SER A 211 -16.24 -14.37 -5.57
CA SER A 211 -14.91 -14.82 -5.98
C SER A 211 -14.68 -16.29 -5.65
N ARG A 212 -14.02 -16.98 -6.58
CA ARG A 212 -13.48 -18.32 -6.41
C ARG A 212 -11.96 -18.23 -6.57
N ARG A 213 -11.21 -18.60 -5.53
CA ARG A 213 -9.74 -18.75 -5.57
C ARG A 213 -9.40 -20.23 -5.52
N GLY A 214 -8.71 -20.73 -6.55
CA GLY A 214 -8.16 -22.07 -6.59
C GLY A 214 -6.64 -22.00 -6.47
N GLN A 215 -6.08 -22.77 -5.55
CA GLN A 215 -4.64 -22.78 -5.29
C GLN A 215 -4.10 -24.21 -5.30
N TYR A 216 -2.90 -24.37 -5.85
CA TYR A 216 -2.16 -25.61 -5.85
C TYR A 216 -0.67 -25.39 -5.64
N TRP A 217 -0.07 -26.20 -4.83
CA TRP A 217 1.37 -26.23 -4.56
C TRP A 217 1.84 -27.67 -4.67
N GLY A 218 2.62 -27.96 -5.71
CA GLY A 218 3.20 -29.27 -5.98
C GLY A 218 4.43 -29.58 -5.13
N GLU A 219 4.95 -30.76 -5.23
CA GLU A 219 6.12 -31.23 -4.48
C GLU A 219 7.37 -30.37 -4.73
N LYS A 220 7.54 -29.92 -5.98
CA LYS A 220 8.70 -29.10 -6.40
C LYS A 220 8.51 -27.62 -6.12
N CYS A 221 7.34 -27.17 -5.70
CA CYS A 221 7.05 -25.77 -5.47
C CYS A 221 7.85 -25.21 -4.30
N ASN A 222 8.55 -24.10 -4.52
CA ASN A 222 9.32 -23.41 -3.49
C ASN A 222 8.44 -22.88 -2.35
N ALA A 223 7.23 -22.42 -2.66
CA ALA A 223 6.28 -21.91 -1.67
C ALA A 223 5.83 -22.99 -0.69
N ASN A 224 5.90 -24.26 -1.07
CA ASN A 224 5.45 -25.39 -0.28
C ASN A 224 6.48 -25.87 0.78
N ARG A 225 7.77 -25.67 0.52
CA ARG A 225 8.84 -26.31 1.27
C ARG A 225 8.93 -26.01 2.76
N PRO A 226 8.82 -24.77 3.25
CA PRO A 226 8.95 -24.53 4.69
C PRO A 226 7.77 -25.07 5.51
N SER A 227 6.58 -25.11 4.92
CA SER A 227 5.34 -25.37 5.67
C SER A 227 4.85 -26.80 5.61
N TYR A 228 5.11 -27.49 4.47
CA TYR A 228 4.53 -28.81 4.20
C TYR A 228 5.56 -29.89 3.84
N ALA A 229 6.88 -29.59 4.00
CA ALA A 229 7.98 -30.49 3.69
C ALA A 229 7.91 -31.11 2.28
N GLY A 230 7.46 -30.33 1.28
CA GLY A 230 7.30 -30.81 -0.09
C GLY A 230 6.03 -31.62 -0.37
N SER A 231 5.14 -31.81 0.61
CA SER A 231 3.87 -32.50 0.38
C SER A 231 2.93 -31.63 -0.46
N PRO A 232 2.46 -32.08 -1.63
CA PRO A 232 1.54 -31.30 -2.46
C PRO A 232 0.24 -30.99 -1.72
N HIS A 233 -0.28 -29.78 -1.91
CA HIS A 233 -1.56 -29.39 -1.32
C HIS A 233 -2.35 -28.45 -2.24
N ALA A 234 -3.65 -28.47 -2.07
CA ALA A 234 -4.58 -27.70 -2.88
C ALA A 234 -5.71 -27.11 -2.05
N SER A 235 -6.27 -26.01 -2.49
CA SER A 235 -7.48 -25.44 -1.89
C SER A 235 -8.37 -24.76 -2.92
N ILE A 236 -9.67 -24.74 -2.62
CA ILE A 236 -10.66 -23.88 -3.28
C ILE A 236 -11.35 -23.06 -2.20
N THR A 237 -11.29 -21.75 -2.36
CA THR A 237 -12.00 -20.80 -1.48
C THR A 237 -13.06 -20.06 -2.30
N ASN A 238 -14.29 -20.07 -1.85
CA ASN A 238 -15.40 -19.30 -2.41
C ASN A 238 -15.78 -18.21 -1.42
N ASN A 239 -15.85 -16.96 -1.88
CA ASN A 239 -16.31 -15.84 -1.10
C ASN A 239 -17.51 -15.19 -1.79
N ASN A 240 -18.59 -14.98 -1.04
CA ASN A 240 -19.76 -14.24 -1.44
C ASN A 240 -19.94 -13.07 -0.49
N ALA A 241 -19.87 -11.86 -1.01
CA ALA A 241 -20.14 -10.66 -0.23
C ALA A 241 -21.18 -9.80 -0.95
N TRP A 242 -22.12 -9.30 -0.20
CA TRP A 242 -23.09 -8.36 -0.72
C TRP A 242 -23.36 -7.26 0.31
N ASN A 243 -23.67 -6.10 -0.21
CA ASN A 243 -24.18 -5.01 0.60
C ASN A 243 -25.29 -4.27 -0.13
N TYR A 244 -26.15 -3.61 0.65
CA TYR A 244 -27.02 -2.59 0.11
C TYR A 244 -27.02 -1.37 1.02
N THR A 245 -27.27 -0.21 0.41
CA THR A 245 -27.55 1.05 1.10
C THR A 245 -28.82 1.62 0.53
N TRP A 246 -29.78 1.90 1.39
CA TRP A 246 -31.00 2.60 1.04
C TRP A 246 -30.98 3.97 1.69
N GLU A 247 -31.09 5.02 0.87
CA GLU A 247 -31.05 6.40 1.30
C GLU A 247 -32.31 7.14 0.88
N ASN A 248 -32.84 7.97 1.77
CA ASN A 248 -33.91 8.89 1.47
C ASN A 248 -33.46 10.29 1.82
N ILE A 249 -33.59 11.22 0.87
CA ILE A 249 -33.12 12.59 0.96
C ILE A 249 -34.32 13.50 0.66
N LEU A 250 -34.68 14.30 1.64
CA LEU A 250 -35.65 15.40 1.45
C LEU A 250 -34.85 16.70 1.47
N ALA A 251 -34.84 17.42 0.35
CA ALA A 251 -34.05 18.65 0.18
C ALA A 251 -35.01 19.80 -0.22
N TYR A 252 -34.82 20.94 0.44
CA TYR A 252 -35.48 22.19 0.12
C TYR A 252 -34.43 23.27 -0.16
N ASN A 253 -34.46 23.88 -1.35
CA ASN A 253 -33.53 24.92 -1.76
C ASN A 253 -34.32 26.09 -2.35
N THR A 254 -34.14 27.27 -1.76
CA THR A 254 -34.90 28.47 -2.19
C THR A 254 -34.00 29.71 -2.12
N THR A 255 -34.41 30.73 -2.90
CA THR A 255 -33.82 32.06 -2.85
C THR A 255 -34.87 33.05 -2.37
N ILE A 256 -34.64 33.70 -1.23
CA ILE A 256 -35.48 34.68 -0.59
C ILE A 256 -34.91 36.07 -0.88
N ALA A 257 -35.81 37.00 -1.30
CA ALA A 257 -35.47 38.41 -1.56
C ALA A 257 -34.23 38.59 -2.47
N LYS A 258 -33.99 37.67 -3.39
CA LYS A 258 -32.87 37.64 -4.38
C LYS A 258 -31.49 37.43 -3.81
N ASP A 259 -31.24 37.79 -2.56
CA ASP A 259 -29.92 37.85 -1.92
C ASP A 259 -29.67 36.69 -0.94
N HIS A 260 -30.67 36.02 -0.46
CA HIS A 260 -30.60 34.98 0.56
C HIS A 260 -30.86 33.62 -0.08
N ASN A 261 -29.81 32.82 -0.25
CA ASN A 261 -29.93 31.44 -0.70
C ASN A 261 -29.95 30.52 0.52
N LEU A 262 -31.00 29.76 0.69
CA LEU A 262 -31.21 28.82 1.79
C LEU A 262 -31.42 27.42 1.22
N GLY A 263 -30.59 26.46 1.69
CA GLY A 263 -30.74 25.05 1.38
C GLY A 263 -30.74 24.21 2.65
N GLY A 264 -31.72 23.32 2.77
CA GLY A 264 -31.80 22.36 3.87
C GLY A 264 -32.02 20.96 3.37
N SER A 265 -31.51 19.94 4.04
CA SER A 265 -31.80 18.55 3.75
C SER A 265 -31.88 17.68 5.00
N LEU A 266 -32.82 16.74 4.95
CA LEU A 266 -32.94 15.62 5.89
C LEU A 266 -32.58 14.34 5.14
N ILE A 267 -31.73 13.53 5.74
CA ILE A 267 -31.21 12.30 5.11
C ILE A 267 -31.39 11.15 6.10
N THR A 268 -31.93 10.04 5.60
CA THR A 268 -31.92 8.76 6.33
C THR A 268 -31.21 7.72 5.47
N SER A 269 -30.44 6.86 6.11
CA SER A 269 -29.66 5.83 5.42
C SER A 269 -29.64 4.53 6.21
N TRP A 270 -29.88 3.42 5.54
CA TRP A 270 -29.73 2.06 6.08
C TRP A 270 -28.73 1.30 5.22
N ASN A 271 -27.77 0.70 5.88
CA ASN A 271 -26.75 -0.12 5.22
C ASN A 271 -26.68 -1.48 5.89
N LYS A 272 -26.55 -2.53 5.08
CA LYS A 272 -26.26 -3.89 5.53
C LYS A 272 -25.16 -4.48 4.66
N ASN A 273 -24.14 -5.04 5.31
CA ASN A 273 -23.08 -5.80 4.67
C ASN A 273 -23.13 -7.23 5.19
N GLN A 274 -22.96 -8.18 4.30
CA GLN A 274 -22.88 -9.61 4.63
C GLN A 274 -21.79 -10.25 3.79
N SER A 275 -20.99 -11.10 4.41
CA SER A 275 -19.98 -11.91 3.74
C SER A 275 -20.07 -13.36 4.22
N GLU A 276 -19.89 -14.27 3.29
CA GLU A 276 -19.82 -15.71 3.52
C GLU A 276 -18.60 -16.25 2.81
N SER A 277 -17.85 -17.09 3.48
CA SER A 277 -16.74 -17.81 2.88
C SER A 277 -16.86 -19.30 3.12
N SER A 278 -16.40 -20.08 2.17
CA SER A 278 -16.23 -21.52 2.29
C SER A 278 -14.93 -21.95 1.65
N MET A 279 -14.16 -22.75 2.35
CA MET A 279 -12.91 -23.32 1.86
C MET A 279 -12.95 -24.83 1.97
N ALA A 280 -12.50 -25.50 0.91
CA ALA A 280 -12.14 -26.89 0.92
C ALA A 280 -10.67 -27.01 0.53
N ALA A 281 -9.89 -27.76 1.32
CA ALA A 281 -8.48 -27.97 1.08
C ALA A 281 -8.10 -29.45 1.23
N SER A 282 -7.00 -29.83 0.61
CA SER A 282 -6.43 -31.16 0.82
C SER A 282 -4.90 -31.14 0.71
N SER A 283 -4.23 -32.08 1.36
CA SER A 283 -2.79 -32.31 1.28
C SER A 283 -2.47 -33.76 0.91
N GLY A 284 -1.24 -34.00 0.42
CA GLY A 284 -0.82 -35.30 -0.07
C GLY A 284 -1.44 -35.65 -1.42
N GLN A 285 -1.58 -34.68 -2.31
CA GLN A 285 -2.04 -34.88 -3.69
C GLN A 285 -1.07 -35.80 -4.45
N MET A 286 -1.59 -36.76 -5.18
CA MET A 286 -0.77 -37.74 -5.89
C MET A 286 -0.51 -37.36 -7.37
N VAL A 287 -1.28 -36.43 -7.93
CA VAL A 287 -1.24 -36.09 -9.37
C VAL A 287 -1.30 -34.59 -9.53
N ASP A 288 -0.19 -33.97 -9.93
CA ASP A 288 -0.05 -32.52 -10.07
C ASP A 288 -1.02 -31.91 -11.11
N GLN A 289 -1.30 -32.63 -12.20
CA GLN A 289 -2.20 -32.18 -13.29
C GLN A 289 -3.64 -31.95 -12.83
N TRP A 290 -4.07 -32.57 -11.73
CA TRP A 290 -5.41 -32.34 -11.18
C TRP A 290 -5.51 -31.02 -10.42
N SER A 291 -4.37 -30.49 -10.00
CA SER A 291 -4.30 -29.19 -9.33
C SER A 291 -5.36 -29.10 -8.19
N PHE A 292 -6.08 -27.98 -8.09
CA PHE A 292 -7.16 -27.77 -7.12
C PHE A 292 -8.53 -28.33 -7.57
N TRP A 293 -8.62 -28.95 -8.76
CA TRP A 293 -9.90 -29.41 -9.28
C TRP A 293 -10.38 -30.75 -8.67
N ARG A 294 -9.49 -31.48 -8.01
CA ARG A 294 -9.83 -32.79 -7.44
C ARG A 294 -9.23 -32.99 -6.05
N LEU A 295 -9.82 -32.28 -5.07
CA LEU A 295 -9.34 -32.32 -3.68
C LEU A 295 -9.43 -33.69 -3.00
N THR A 296 -10.33 -34.57 -3.47
CA THR A 296 -10.47 -35.95 -2.95
C THR A 296 -9.27 -36.84 -3.26
N SER A 297 -8.31 -36.43 -4.10
CA SER A 297 -7.09 -37.18 -4.41
C SER A 297 -6.02 -37.07 -3.32
N GLY A 298 -6.14 -36.14 -2.39
CA GLY A 298 -5.22 -36.00 -1.26
C GLY A 298 -5.54 -36.95 -0.13
N THR A 299 -4.55 -37.18 0.72
CA THR A 299 -4.64 -38.09 1.89
C THR A 299 -5.33 -37.47 3.08
N SER A 300 -5.35 -36.13 3.15
CA SER A 300 -6.02 -35.38 4.23
C SER A 300 -6.87 -34.26 3.64
N GLN A 301 -8.10 -34.12 4.10
CA GLN A 301 -9.03 -33.07 3.69
C GLN A 301 -9.36 -32.15 4.86
N HIS A 302 -9.58 -30.88 4.56
CA HIS A 302 -10.00 -29.86 5.50
C HIS A 302 -11.09 -28.99 4.89
N VAL A 303 -12.12 -28.68 5.68
CA VAL A 303 -13.19 -27.77 5.27
C VAL A 303 -13.37 -26.67 6.33
N GLU A 304 -13.64 -25.48 5.86
CA GLU A 304 -13.85 -24.30 6.72
C GLU A 304 -14.96 -23.43 6.12
N SER A 305 -15.72 -22.77 6.99
CA SER A 305 -16.69 -21.76 6.56
C SER A 305 -16.75 -20.63 7.58
N ASP A 306 -17.04 -19.43 7.11
CA ASP A 306 -17.19 -18.25 7.94
C ASP A 306 -18.34 -17.37 7.43
N PHE A 307 -18.94 -16.64 8.37
CA PHE A 307 -20.03 -15.73 8.13
C PHE A 307 -19.84 -14.44 8.94
N ALA A 308 -19.99 -13.29 8.29
CA ALA A 308 -19.95 -12.00 8.95
C ALA A 308 -21.06 -11.08 8.44
N GLN A 309 -21.71 -10.36 9.36
CA GLN A 309 -22.73 -9.39 9.04
C GLN A 309 -22.56 -8.13 9.88
N THR A 310 -22.66 -6.96 9.23
CA THR A 310 -22.69 -5.66 9.89
C THR A 310 -23.87 -4.83 9.37
N GLN A 311 -24.42 -4.00 10.25
CA GLN A 311 -25.52 -3.08 9.90
C GLN A 311 -25.17 -1.69 10.41
N LYS A 312 -25.55 -0.68 9.60
CA LYS A 312 -25.43 0.73 9.95
C LYS A 312 -26.73 1.47 9.62
N MET A 313 -27.15 2.34 10.52
CA MET A 313 -28.27 3.25 10.32
C MET A 313 -27.83 4.66 10.61
N SER A 314 -28.30 5.63 9.81
CA SER A 314 -27.88 7.01 9.94
C SER A 314 -29.02 7.97 9.71
N PHE A 315 -29.01 9.06 10.47
CA PHE A 315 -29.88 10.23 10.28
C PHE A 315 -28.99 11.45 10.14
N ALA A 316 -29.22 12.29 9.14
CA ALA A 316 -28.46 13.51 8.98
C ALA A 316 -29.35 14.70 8.66
N PHE A 317 -28.92 15.84 9.17
CA PHE A 317 -29.46 17.17 8.84
C PHE A 317 -28.36 18.03 8.27
N ARG A 318 -28.66 18.79 7.22
CA ARG A 318 -27.75 19.77 6.61
C ARG A 318 -28.47 21.07 6.35
N LEU A 319 -27.79 22.18 6.63
CA LEU A 319 -28.22 23.54 6.36
C LEU A 319 -27.10 24.29 5.62
N ASN A 320 -27.44 24.90 4.50
CA ASN A 320 -26.56 25.78 3.75
C ASN A 320 -27.24 27.14 3.63
N TYR A 321 -26.48 28.20 3.91
CA TYR A 321 -26.98 29.58 3.77
C TYR A 321 -25.92 30.43 3.10
N SER A 322 -26.36 31.28 2.18
CA SER A 322 -25.49 32.24 1.51
C SER A 322 -26.23 33.59 1.39
N TYR A 323 -25.58 34.65 1.86
CA TYR A 323 -26.04 36.02 1.71
C TYR A 323 -25.22 36.75 0.64
N LYS A 324 -25.90 37.19 -0.43
CA LYS A 324 -25.29 37.87 -1.59
C LYS A 324 -24.11 37.11 -2.23
N GLY A 325 -24.00 35.80 -1.99
CA GLY A 325 -22.84 35.03 -2.42
C GLY A 325 -21.53 35.39 -1.73
N LYS A 326 -21.53 36.33 -0.76
CA LYS A 326 -20.37 36.84 -0.04
C LYS A 326 -20.11 36.12 1.28
N TYR A 327 -21.18 35.94 2.07
CA TYR A 327 -21.14 35.28 3.37
C TYR A 327 -21.80 33.93 3.25
N LEU A 328 -21.06 32.88 3.53
CA LEU A 328 -21.52 31.50 3.40
C LEU A 328 -21.45 30.82 4.75
N PHE A 329 -22.49 30.11 5.10
CA PHE A 329 -22.60 29.31 6.31
C PHE A 329 -23.10 27.92 5.96
N ASN A 330 -22.42 26.90 6.48
CA ASN A 330 -22.83 25.52 6.40
C ASN A 330 -22.87 24.90 7.80
N PHE A 331 -23.93 24.16 8.09
CA PHE A 331 -24.02 23.34 9.28
C PHE A 331 -24.52 21.95 8.89
N SER A 332 -23.95 20.93 9.48
CA SER A 332 -24.44 19.56 9.35
C SER A 332 -24.27 18.79 10.65
N THR A 333 -25.17 17.88 10.90
CA THR A 333 -25.01 16.90 11.97
C THR A 333 -25.49 15.56 11.47
N ARG A 334 -24.79 14.48 11.87
CA ARG A 334 -25.14 13.12 11.52
C ARG A 334 -25.11 12.25 12.77
N TRP A 335 -26.16 11.46 12.97
CA TRP A 335 -26.23 10.41 13.97
C TRP A 335 -26.04 9.08 13.28
N ASP A 336 -25.01 8.36 13.66
CA ASP A 336 -24.68 7.05 13.10
C ASP A 336 -24.79 5.98 14.19
N GLY A 337 -25.46 4.88 13.87
CA GLY A 337 -25.52 3.69 14.69
C GLY A 337 -24.98 2.48 13.96
N VAL A 338 -24.10 1.68 14.60
CA VAL A 338 -23.46 0.48 14.02
C VAL A 338 -23.66 -0.73 14.90
N SER A 339 -23.80 -1.90 14.28
CA SER A 339 -24.06 -3.16 14.99
C SER A 339 -22.87 -3.71 15.76
N GLN A 340 -21.64 -3.38 15.33
CA GLN A 340 -20.38 -3.96 15.84
C GLN A 340 -19.89 -3.38 17.17
N PHE A 341 -20.55 -2.34 17.69
CA PHE A 341 -20.19 -1.73 18.97
C PHE A 341 -21.05 -2.24 20.14
N SER A 342 -20.55 -2.02 21.33
CA SER A 342 -21.16 -2.47 22.57
C SER A 342 -22.52 -1.81 22.81
N THR A 343 -23.37 -2.47 23.57
CA THR A 343 -24.66 -1.92 24.00
C THR A 343 -24.43 -0.61 24.75
N GLY A 344 -25.15 0.45 24.35
CA GLY A 344 -24.95 1.80 24.88
C GLY A 344 -23.94 2.67 24.11
N HIS A 345 -23.06 2.08 23.28
CA HIS A 345 -22.02 2.77 22.50
C HIS A 345 -22.22 2.71 20.98
N LYS A 346 -23.33 2.11 20.52
CA LYS A 346 -23.64 1.92 19.10
C LYS A 346 -23.89 3.22 18.36
N TRP A 347 -24.50 4.19 19.02
CA TRP A 347 -24.94 5.46 18.41
C TRP A 347 -24.08 6.62 18.87
N ASP A 348 -23.73 7.50 17.92
CA ASP A 348 -23.05 8.76 18.24
C ASP A 348 -23.41 9.86 17.22
N ALA A 349 -23.13 11.11 17.60
CA ALA A 349 -23.44 12.30 16.83
C ALA A 349 -22.16 13.00 16.34
N PHE A 350 -22.17 13.42 15.08
CA PHE A 350 -21.04 14.04 14.39
C PHE A 350 -21.44 15.38 13.78
N PRO A 351 -21.44 16.47 14.58
CA PRO A 351 -21.72 17.82 14.10
C PRO A 351 -20.51 18.41 13.36
N ALA A 352 -20.79 19.26 12.35
CA ALA A 352 -19.82 20.06 11.64
C ALA A 352 -20.39 21.40 11.22
N GLY A 353 -19.55 22.44 11.23
CA GLY A 353 -19.91 23.78 10.78
C GLY A 353 -18.79 24.44 9.99
N ALA A 354 -19.15 25.27 9.01
CA ALA A 354 -18.21 26.03 8.21
C ALA A 354 -18.74 27.43 7.91
N LEU A 355 -17.81 28.39 7.94
CA LEU A 355 -18.03 29.77 7.53
C LEU A 355 -17.08 30.13 6.40
N ALA A 356 -17.55 30.88 5.43
CA ALA A 356 -16.68 31.44 4.41
C ALA A 356 -17.11 32.88 4.07
N TRP A 357 -16.09 33.70 3.81
CA TRP A 357 -16.26 35.10 3.45
C TRP A 357 -15.50 35.42 2.17
N ARG A 358 -16.20 35.86 1.17
CA ARG A 358 -15.62 36.34 -0.10
C ARG A 358 -15.25 37.81 0.03
N ILE A 359 -14.04 38.05 0.52
CA ILE A 359 -13.50 39.37 0.83
C ILE A 359 -13.40 40.22 -0.43
N SER A 360 -12.99 39.61 -1.55
CA SER A 360 -12.87 40.29 -2.84
C SER A 360 -14.15 40.95 -3.33
N ASP A 361 -15.32 40.47 -2.90
CA ASP A 361 -16.62 40.99 -3.33
C ASP A 361 -17.08 42.20 -2.50
N GLU A 362 -16.32 42.60 -1.47
CA GLU A 362 -16.64 43.72 -0.63
C GLU A 362 -16.34 45.09 -1.28
N ALA A 363 -17.12 46.12 -0.93
CA ALA A 363 -16.98 47.45 -1.51
C ALA A 363 -15.58 48.07 -1.23
N PHE A 364 -15.00 47.80 -0.07
CA PHE A 364 -13.65 48.31 0.27
C PHE A 364 -12.54 47.65 -0.57
N MET A 365 -12.80 46.51 -1.21
CA MET A 365 -11.86 45.81 -2.12
C MET A 365 -12.00 46.25 -3.57
N GLU A 366 -12.87 47.14 -3.90
CA GLU A 366 -13.13 47.53 -5.29
C GLU A 366 -11.88 48.05 -6.03
N LYS A 367 -11.03 48.79 -5.32
CA LYS A 367 -9.76 49.30 -5.85
C LYS A 367 -8.73 48.24 -6.15
N THR A 368 -8.85 47.03 -5.58
CA THR A 368 -7.92 45.94 -5.76
C THR A 368 -8.31 45.03 -6.95
N ARG A 369 -9.50 45.16 -7.51
CA ARG A 369 -10.05 44.31 -8.59
C ARG A 369 -9.20 44.29 -9.87
N SER A 370 -8.31 45.27 -10.03
CA SER A 370 -7.40 45.32 -11.18
C SER A 370 -6.32 44.23 -11.13
N TRP A 371 -6.03 43.69 -9.94
CA TRP A 371 -5.01 42.66 -9.76
C TRP A 371 -5.44 41.51 -8.84
N LEU A 372 -6.47 41.67 -8.02
CA LEU A 372 -7.02 40.67 -7.10
C LEU A 372 -8.42 40.26 -7.55
N ASP A 373 -8.54 39.11 -8.19
CA ASP A 373 -9.78 38.60 -8.78
C ASP A 373 -10.66 37.87 -7.74
N ASN A 374 -10.02 37.15 -6.82
CA ASN A 374 -10.69 36.38 -5.80
C ASN A 374 -9.87 36.41 -4.50
N LEU A 375 -10.54 36.64 -3.39
CA LEU A 375 -10.00 36.43 -2.05
C LEU A 375 -11.12 35.93 -1.15
N LYS A 376 -10.99 34.68 -0.67
CA LYS A 376 -12.01 34.03 0.15
C LYS A 376 -11.37 33.35 1.35
N LEU A 377 -11.80 33.75 2.53
CA LEU A 377 -11.42 33.09 3.78
C LEU A 377 -12.44 32.00 4.13
N ARG A 378 -11.96 30.85 4.57
CA ARG A 378 -12.77 29.71 5.02
C ARG A 378 -12.31 29.24 6.39
N VAL A 379 -13.26 28.94 7.27
CA VAL A 379 -13.01 28.30 8.57
C VAL A 379 -14.03 27.19 8.75
N SER A 380 -13.57 26.02 9.13
CA SER A 380 -14.46 24.91 9.46
C SER A 380 -13.99 24.15 10.68
N TYR A 381 -14.97 23.61 11.40
CA TYR A 381 -14.77 22.69 12.49
C TYR A 381 -15.79 21.56 12.38
N GLY A 382 -15.34 20.32 12.59
CA GLY A 382 -16.23 19.18 12.54
C GLY A 382 -15.71 17.98 13.30
N ILE A 383 -16.63 17.16 13.75
CA ILE A 383 -16.35 15.88 14.38
C ILE A 383 -16.70 14.78 13.39
N THR A 384 -15.79 13.83 13.19
CA THR A 384 -16.02 12.63 12.40
C THR A 384 -15.84 11.39 13.24
N GLY A 385 -16.69 10.39 13.02
CA GLY A 385 -16.63 9.09 13.70
C GLY A 385 -16.03 8.02 12.80
N ASN A 386 -15.22 7.15 13.39
CA ASN A 386 -14.70 5.96 12.74
C ASN A 386 -15.17 4.70 13.48
N SER A 387 -15.75 3.75 12.75
CA SER A 387 -16.09 2.41 13.21
C SER A 387 -15.31 1.32 12.48
N GLY A 388 -14.40 1.70 11.58
CA GLY A 388 -13.54 0.81 10.82
C GLY A 388 -12.43 0.21 11.69
N GLY A 389 -11.83 -0.87 11.20
CA GLY A 389 -10.75 -1.56 11.92
C GLY A 389 -11.24 -2.62 12.92
N THR A 390 -12.51 -2.57 13.35
CA THR A 390 -13.13 -3.61 14.17
C THR A 390 -13.82 -4.67 13.29
N THR A 391 -13.93 -5.90 13.79
CA THR A 391 -14.70 -6.95 13.13
C THR A 391 -16.18 -6.89 13.50
N ALA A 392 -17.02 -7.62 12.77
CA ALA A 392 -18.46 -7.71 13.06
C ALA A 392 -18.77 -8.15 14.51
N TYR A 393 -17.85 -8.88 15.14
CA TYR A 393 -18.04 -9.51 16.45
C TYR A 393 -16.97 -9.11 17.48
N SER A 394 -16.38 -7.92 17.35
CA SER A 394 -15.33 -7.43 18.26
C SER A 394 -15.78 -7.28 19.72
N THR A 395 -17.10 -7.21 19.96
CA THR A 395 -17.70 -7.17 21.30
C THR A 395 -18.05 -8.55 21.88
N THR A 396 -17.78 -9.61 21.13
CA THR A 396 -18.11 -10.99 21.51
C THR A 396 -16.85 -11.83 21.53
N THR A 397 -16.62 -12.54 22.64
CA THR A 397 -15.53 -13.52 22.68
C THR A 397 -15.91 -14.73 21.86
N GLN A 398 -15.11 -15.02 20.83
CA GLN A 398 -15.30 -16.20 20.00
C GLN A 398 -14.49 -17.37 20.54
N ALA A 399 -15.05 -18.55 20.48
CA ALA A 399 -14.41 -19.78 20.90
C ALA A 399 -14.63 -20.89 19.87
N TYR A 400 -13.60 -21.67 19.63
CA TYR A 400 -13.66 -22.86 18.79
C TYR A 400 -13.73 -24.12 19.66
N VAL A 401 -14.55 -25.08 19.24
CA VAL A 401 -14.63 -26.40 19.81
C VAL A 401 -13.85 -27.39 18.94
N TYR A 402 -12.80 -27.95 19.47
CA TYR A 402 -11.98 -28.93 18.75
C TYR A 402 -12.50 -30.34 19.03
N ALA A 403 -13.39 -30.84 18.18
CA ALA A 403 -14.00 -32.17 18.34
C ALA A 403 -13.00 -33.34 18.23
N ALA A 404 -11.92 -33.13 17.45
CA ALA A 404 -10.87 -34.15 17.26
C ALA A 404 -9.74 -34.09 18.32
N SER A 405 -9.71 -33.06 19.15
CA SER A 405 -8.70 -32.87 20.19
C SER A 405 -9.38 -32.64 21.52
N GLY A 406 -9.00 -33.38 22.54
CA GLY A 406 -9.61 -33.27 23.83
C GLY A 406 -8.84 -34.04 24.91
N ILE A 407 -9.32 -33.95 26.14
CA ILE A 407 -8.78 -34.70 27.26
C ILE A 407 -9.50 -36.05 27.27
N SER A 408 -8.75 -37.15 27.36
CA SER A 408 -9.35 -38.48 27.56
C SER A 408 -9.79 -38.64 29.00
N ILE A 409 -11.09 -38.76 29.21
CA ILE A 409 -11.67 -39.06 30.52
C ILE A 409 -12.40 -40.41 30.42
N ASN A 410 -11.96 -41.42 31.17
CA ASN A 410 -12.52 -42.78 31.13
C ASN A 410 -12.60 -43.36 29.70
N GLY A 411 -11.54 -43.14 28.90
CA GLY A 411 -11.46 -43.63 27.49
C GLY A 411 -12.34 -42.90 26.49
N LYS A 412 -13.02 -41.82 26.87
CA LYS A 412 -13.76 -40.93 25.97
C LYS A 412 -13.02 -39.63 25.81
N ILE A 413 -12.91 -39.15 24.57
CA ILE A 413 -12.38 -37.83 24.27
C ILE A 413 -13.46 -36.80 24.62
N VAL A 414 -13.15 -35.91 25.56
CA VAL A 414 -13.97 -34.75 25.90
C VAL A 414 -13.37 -33.54 25.14
N PRO A 415 -14.07 -32.98 24.15
CA PRO A 415 -13.57 -31.84 23.41
C PRO A 415 -13.29 -30.65 24.33
N PHE A 416 -12.27 -29.90 24.06
CA PHE A 416 -12.02 -28.64 24.76
C PHE A 416 -12.34 -27.44 23.88
N THR A 417 -12.70 -26.34 24.51
CA THR A 417 -12.97 -25.06 23.86
C THR A 417 -11.76 -24.15 24.02
N GLN A 418 -11.36 -23.55 22.93
CA GLN A 418 -10.27 -22.58 22.91
C GLN A 418 -10.74 -21.23 22.36
N TYR A 419 -10.32 -20.14 23.00
CA TYR A 419 -10.64 -18.81 22.52
C TYR A 419 -9.86 -18.44 21.24
N SER A 420 -10.51 -17.71 20.34
CA SER A 420 -9.93 -17.27 19.08
C SER A 420 -9.28 -15.91 19.21
N GLY A 421 -8.01 -15.83 19.53
CA GLY A 421 -7.17 -14.63 19.35
C GLY A 421 -7.69 -13.27 19.89
N THR A 422 -9.00 -13.08 20.09
CA THR A 422 -9.61 -11.81 20.52
C THR A 422 -10.66 -12.05 21.61
N TYR A 423 -10.51 -11.31 22.70
CA TYR A 423 -11.49 -11.28 23.79
C TYR A 423 -12.54 -10.19 23.51
N GLY A 424 -13.82 -10.46 23.75
CA GLY A 424 -14.89 -9.51 23.48
C GLY A 424 -14.84 -8.28 24.39
N SER A 425 -14.92 -7.10 23.77
CA SER A 425 -14.96 -5.82 24.49
C SER A 425 -16.38 -5.45 24.86
N SER A 426 -16.62 -5.13 26.14
CA SER A 426 -17.92 -4.70 26.65
C SER A 426 -18.16 -3.19 26.53
N ASP A 427 -17.13 -2.40 26.19
CA ASP A 427 -17.13 -0.93 26.20
C ASP A 427 -16.63 -0.32 24.89
N LEU A 428 -16.74 -1.07 23.79
CA LEU A 428 -16.24 -0.63 22.48
C LEU A 428 -17.23 0.32 21.81
N GLY A 429 -16.73 1.50 21.42
CA GLY A 429 -17.52 2.54 20.79
C GLY A 429 -16.78 3.27 19.67
N TRP A 430 -17.27 4.46 19.31
CA TRP A 430 -16.76 5.26 18.24
C TRP A 430 -15.41 5.91 18.57
N GLU A 431 -14.46 5.80 17.66
CA GLU A 431 -13.29 6.66 17.59
C GLU A 431 -13.72 8.02 17.01
N LYS A 432 -13.29 9.13 17.61
CA LYS A 432 -13.70 10.48 17.22
C LYS A 432 -12.51 11.33 16.80
N SER A 433 -12.59 11.90 15.60
CA SER A 433 -11.63 12.87 15.10
C SER A 433 -12.24 14.25 15.08
N TYR A 434 -11.56 15.21 15.74
CA TYR A 434 -11.91 16.62 15.83
C TYR A 434 -11.06 17.40 14.84
N ASN A 435 -11.70 17.96 13.82
CA ASN A 435 -11.02 18.54 12.67
C ASN A 435 -11.21 20.04 12.62
N TRP A 436 -10.12 20.80 12.65
CA TRP A 436 -10.07 22.22 12.31
C TRP A 436 -9.46 22.41 10.94
N ASN A 437 -10.02 23.33 10.16
CA ASN A 437 -9.43 23.77 8.89
C ASN A 437 -9.65 25.27 8.73
N VAL A 438 -8.57 25.99 8.38
CA VAL A 438 -8.60 27.40 8.02
C VAL A 438 -7.94 27.55 6.67
N GLY A 439 -8.67 28.06 5.69
CA GLY A 439 -8.21 28.15 4.30
C GLY A 439 -8.39 29.54 3.71
N LEU A 440 -7.45 29.92 2.85
CA LEU A 440 -7.50 31.13 2.04
C LEU A 440 -7.43 30.74 0.57
N ASP A 441 -8.49 31.05 -0.18
CA ASP A 441 -8.53 30.91 -1.64
C ASP A 441 -8.21 32.28 -2.26
N PHE A 442 -7.34 32.31 -3.26
CA PHE A 442 -6.96 33.54 -3.93
C PHE A 442 -6.88 33.37 -5.46
N GLY A 443 -7.13 34.47 -6.16
CA GLY A 443 -6.93 34.59 -7.61
C GLY A 443 -6.41 35.99 -7.90
N ILE A 444 -5.31 36.10 -8.63
CA ILE A 444 -4.63 37.36 -8.90
C ILE A 444 -4.21 37.48 -10.37
N LEU A 445 -3.94 38.74 -10.78
CA LEU A 445 -3.43 39.09 -12.10
C LEU A 445 -4.36 38.67 -13.26
N ASN A 446 -5.67 38.93 -13.07
CA ASN A 446 -6.72 38.57 -14.05
C ASN A 446 -6.75 37.06 -14.36
N GLY A 447 -6.74 36.23 -13.31
CA GLY A 447 -6.76 34.77 -13.40
C GLY A 447 -5.48 34.15 -13.92
N ARG A 448 -4.35 34.86 -13.85
CA ARG A 448 -3.03 34.28 -14.20
C ARG A 448 -2.47 33.40 -13.11
N ILE A 449 -2.77 33.70 -11.85
CA ILE A 449 -2.35 32.88 -10.72
C ILE A 449 -3.56 32.68 -9.82
N ASP A 450 -3.88 31.45 -9.53
CA ASP A 450 -4.90 31.07 -8.57
C ASP A 450 -4.38 29.96 -7.64
N GLY A 451 -4.96 29.88 -6.46
CA GLY A 451 -4.54 28.88 -5.53
C GLY A 451 -5.29 28.92 -4.22
N SER A 452 -4.89 28.03 -3.34
CA SER A 452 -5.33 27.97 -1.94
C SER A 452 -4.16 27.66 -1.02
N VAL A 453 -4.26 28.16 0.21
CA VAL A 453 -3.39 27.81 1.34
C VAL A 453 -4.30 27.42 2.49
N GLU A 454 -4.06 26.28 3.10
CA GLU A 454 -4.89 25.73 4.15
C GLU A 454 -4.01 25.28 5.32
N TRP A 455 -4.44 25.59 6.53
CA TRP A 455 -3.94 24.98 7.75
C TRP A 455 -5.00 24.07 8.30
N PHE A 456 -4.59 22.88 8.75
CA PHE A 456 -5.48 21.93 9.39
C PHE A 456 -4.88 21.39 10.68
N LYS A 457 -5.77 20.97 11.59
CA LYS A 457 -5.43 20.19 12.78
C LYS A 457 -6.52 19.19 13.04
N THR A 458 -6.13 17.91 13.11
CA THR A 458 -6.98 16.79 13.49
C THR A 458 -6.50 16.22 14.81
N THR A 459 -7.39 16.07 15.79
CA THR A 459 -7.12 15.35 17.04
C THR A 459 -8.06 14.15 17.10
N THR A 460 -7.53 12.94 17.13
CA THR A 460 -8.31 11.70 17.23
C THR A 460 -8.22 11.16 18.64
N LYS A 461 -9.39 10.96 19.25
CA LYS A 461 -9.53 10.45 20.63
C LYS A 461 -10.25 9.11 20.64
N GLY A 462 -9.89 8.28 21.61
CA GLY A 462 -10.48 6.96 21.75
C GLY A 462 -10.18 6.10 20.53
N LEU A 463 -8.91 6.08 20.08
CA LEU A 463 -8.52 5.23 18.94
C LEU A 463 -8.92 3.79 19.18
N LEU A 464 -9.41 3.14 18.13
CA LEU A 464 -9.71 1.71 18.13
C LEU A 464 -8.40 0.92 18.10
N PHE A 465 -7.93 0.54 19.29
CA PHE A 465 -6.66 -0.12 19.48
C PHE A 465 -6.85 -1.57 19.91
N LYS A 466 -6.12 -2.49 19.28
CA LYS A 466 -6.12 -3.91 19.63
C LYS A 466 -4.98 -4.19 20.61
N ARG A 467 -5.27 -4.12 21.91
CA ARG A 467 -4.29 -4.33 22.98
C ARG A 467 -4.10 -5.80 23.27
N THR A 468 -2.86 -6.28 23.27
CA THR A 468 -2.50 -7.62 23.71
C THR A 468 -2.60 -7.71 25.23
N LEU A 469 -3.31 -8.72 25.73
CA LEU A 469 -3.45 -8.94 27.16
C LEU A 469 -2.18 -9.56 27.76
N PRO A 470 -1.81 -9.24 29.01
CA PRO A 470 -0.69 -9.90 29.68
C PRO A 470 -0.91 -11.42 29.80
N ILE A 471 0.15 -12.20 29.71
CA ILE A 471 0.09 -13.67 29.92
C ILE A 471 -0.51 -14.00 31.28
N THR A 472 -0.25 -13.16 32.30
CA THR A 472 -0.79 -13.29 33.68
C THR A 472 -2.31 -13.19 33.76
N SER A 473 -2.98 -12.69 32.70
CA SER A 473 -4.46 -12.72 32.63
C SER A 473 -5.04 -14.12 32.54
N GLY A 474 -4.22 -15.13 32.20
CA GLY A 474 -4.68 -16.50 31.94
C GLY A 474 -5.48 -16.66 30.65
N LEU A 475 -5.71 -15.57 29.91
CA LEU A 475 -6.44 -15.58 28.62
C LEU A 475 -5.46 -15.79 27.48
N THR A 476 -5.26 -17.05 27.11
CA THR A 476 -4.37 -17.45 26.01
C THR A 476 -5.10 -18.31 25.00
N GLY A 477 -4.75 -18.14 23.71
CA GLY A 477 -5.14 -19.01 22.62
C GLY A 477 -3.88 -19.59 21.95
N TRP A 478 -3.77 -20.91 21.81
CA TRP A 478 -2.59 -21.57 21.21
C TRP A 478 -1.25 -21.15 21.85
N GLY A 479 -1.23 -20.92 23.18
CA GLY A 479 -0.03 -20.48 23.89
C GLY A 479 0.33 -18.99 23.70
N SER A 480 -0.47 -18.22 22.96
CA SER A 480 -0.31 -16.79 22.78
C SER A 480 -1.36 -16.01 23.57
N PRO A 481 -1.02 -14.84 24.16
CA PRO A 481 -2.00 -13.99 24.82
C PRO A 481 -3.12 -13.56 23.87
N LEU A 482 -4.35 -13.48 24.37
CA LEU A 482 -5.45 -12.89 23.63
C LEU A 482 -5.28 -11.37 23.55
N ALA A 483 -5.95 -10.76 22.59
CA ALA A 483 -6.05 -9.31 22.48
C ALA A 483 -7.49 -8.84 22.69
N ILE A 484 -7.68 -7.60 23.10
CA ILE A 484 -8.98 -6.96 23.28
C ILE A 484 -9.00 -5.62 22.52
N TRP A 485 -10.14 -5.32 21.88
CA TRP A 485 -10.38 -4.00 21.28
C TRP A 485 -10.80 -3.00 22.34
N GLN A 486 -10.18 -1.86 22.39
CA GLN A 486 -10.49 -0.77 23.32
C GLN A 486 -10.41 0.58 22.64
N ASN A 487 -11.22 1.54 23.11
CA ASN A 487 -11.13 2.95 22.70
C ASN A 487 -10.12 3.66 23.62
N ILE A 488 -8.85 3.53 23.28
CA ILE A 488 -7.73 4.07 24.07
C ILE A 488 -6.77 4.82 23.14
N ALA A 489 -5.89 5.59 23.71
CA ALA A 489 -4.94 6.43 23.03
C ALA A 489 -5.54 7.68 22.33
N GLN A 490 -4.68 8.63 22.12
CA GLN A 490 -4.96 9.86 21.39
C GLN A 490 -3.81 10.20 20.45
N THR A 491 -4.15 10.66 19.25
CA THR A 491 -3.19 11.17 18.28
C THR A 491 -3.60 12.54 17.79
N SER A 492 -2.63 13.34 17.38
CA SER A 492 -2.87 14.57 16.67
C SER A 492 -2.06 14.65 15.38
N ASN A 493 -2.63 15.32 14.41
CA ASN A 493 -2.01 15.59 13.13
C ASN A 493 -2.33 17.03 12.72
N GLN A 494 -1.31 17.81 12.36
CA GLN A 494 -1.47 19.19 11.88
C GLN A 494 -0.56 19.44 10.69
N GLY A 495 -0.99 20.35 9.82
CA GLY A 495 -0.21 20.64 8.65
C GLY A 495 -0.65 21.91 7.92
N VAL A 496 0.10 22.20 6.88
CA VAL A 496 -0.19 23.27 5.92
C VAL A 496 -0.17 22.66 4.51
N GLU A 497 -1.21 22.95 3.77
CA GLU A 497 -1.34 22.58 2.37
C GLU A 497 -1.43 23.83 1.50
N ALA A 498 -0.69 23.87 0.41
CA ALA A 498 -0.76 24.94 -0.57
C ALA A 498 -0.83 24.37 -1.98
N THR A 499 -1.77 24.88 -2.77
CA THR A 499 -1.82 24.60 -4.20
C THR A 499 -1.86 25.92 -4.96
N ILE A 500 -0.94 26.09 -5.89
CA ILE A 500 -0.83 27.29 -6.72
C ILE A 500 -0.78 26.86 -8.17
N THR A 501 -1.69 27.40 -8.96
CA THR A 501 -1.70 27.25 -10.43
C THR A 501 -1.33 28.55 -11.08
N SER A 502 -0.39 28.51 -12.01
CA SER A 502 0.05 29.66 -12.81
C SER A 502 -0.15 29.39 -14.28
N HIS A 503 -0.87 30.28 -14.94
CA HIS A 503 -1.03 30.34 -16.40
C HIS A 503 0.09 31.21 -16.98
N ASN A 504 1.28 30.61 -17.15
CA ASN A 504 2.51 31.34 -17.49
C ASN A 504 2.41 32.01 -18.86
N ILE A 505 1.91 31.28 -19.85
CA ILE A 505 1.69 31.77 -21.21
C ILE A 505 0.33 31.27 -21.69
N ARG A 506 -0.45 32.17 -22.24
CA ARG A 506 -1.75 31.86 -22.84
C ARG A 506 -1.95 32.72 -24.09
N ASN A 507 -1.62 32.14 -25.24
CA ASN A 507 -1.87 32.77 -26.54
C ASN A 507 -2.53 31.75 -27.50
N LYS A 508 -2.78 32.17 -28.73
CA LYS A 508 -3.52 31.37 -29.73
C LYS A 508 -2.86 30.03 -30.05
N ASP A 509 -1.54 29.99 -30.12
CA ASP A 509 -0.79 28.83 -30.60
C ASP A 509 -0.06 28.09 -29.47
N PHE A 510 0.18 28.75 -28.31
CA PHE A 510 0.94 28.17 -27.21
C PHE A 510 0.29 28.48 -25.85
N THR A 511 0.12 27.43 -25.04
CA THR A 511 -0.25 27.57 -23.65
C THR A 511 0.76 26.85 -22.77
N TRP A 512 1.08 27.46 -21.63
CA TRP A 512 1.91 26.85 -20.60
C TRP A 512 1.31 27.11 -19.23
N ASN A 513 0.96 26.03 -18.52
CA ASN A 513 0.44 26.07 -17.16
C ASN A 513 1.37 25.29 -16.25
N THR A 514 1.54 25.80 -15.03
CA THR A 514 2.28 25.15 -13.95
C THR A 514 1.39 25.05 -12.73
N THR A 515 1.36 23.87 -12.11
CA THR A 515 0.71 23.68 -10.79
C THR A 515 1.74 23.16 -9.81
N LEU A 516 1.87 23.85 -8.67
CA LEU A 516 2.67 23.47 -7.52
C LEU A 516 1.74 23.12 -6.37
N SER A 517 1.89 21.94 -5.82
CA SER A 517 1.22 21.49 -4.58
C SER A 517 2.27 21.18 -3.53
N VAL A 518 2.12 21.72 -2.34
CA VAL A 518 3.02 21.53 -1.21
C VAL A 518 2.20 21.16 0.01
N THR A 519 2.54 20.06 0.65
CA THR A 519 1.97 19.64 1.93
C THR A 519 3.09 19.49 2.93
N TRP A 520 2.96 20.16 4.07
CA TRP A 520 3.74 19.90 5.27
C TRP A 520 2.84 19.27 6.32
N ASN A 521 3.32 18.21 6.97
CA ASN A 521 2.52 17.44 7.91
C ASN A 521 3.35 17.01 9.12
N LYS A 522 2.76 17.14 10.31
CA LYS A 522 3.31 16.63 11.56
C LYS A 522 2.27 15.84 12.32
N GLU A 523 2.52 14.54 12.46
CA GLU A 523 1.73 13.60 13.23
C GLU A 523 2.43 13.25 14.53
N GLN A 524 1.67 13.03 15.61
CA GLN A 524 2.20 12.54 16.88
C GLN A 524 1.15 11.74 17.66
N ILE A 525 1.63 10.82 18.50
CA ILE A 525 0.85 10.17 19.54
C ILE A 525 0.84 11.14 20.74
N ASP A 526 -0.35 11.59 21.15
CA ASP A 526 -0.48 12.51 22.29
C ASP A 526 -0.58 11.77 23.62
N ASP A 527 -1.18 10.57 23.60
CA ASP A 527 -1.43 9.78 24.82
C ASP A 527 -1.52 8.29 24.52
N LEU A 528 -0.94 7.47 25.40
CA LEU A 528 -1.05 6.02 25.44
C LEU A 528 -1.34 5.56 26.87
N PRO A 529 -2.19 4.55 27.10
CA PRO A 529 -2.66 4.17 28.45
C PRO A 529 -1.56 3.77 29.43
N ASP A 530 -0.50 3.14 28.90
CA ASP A 530 0.60 2.58 29.70
C ASP A 530 1.93 3.30 29.44
N GLY A 531 1.89 4.52 28.83
CA GLY A 531 3.08 5.21 28.33
C GLY A 531 3.64 4.55 27.08
N ASP A 532 4.94 4.63 26.84
CA ASP A 532 5.59 4.10 25.65
C ASP A 532 5.46 2.58 25.55
N LEU A 533 4.95 2.10 24.41
CA LEU A 533 4.83 0.67 24.09
C LEU A 533 5.99 0.26 23.18
N ILE A 534 7.16 0.05 23.78
CA ILE A 534 8.42 -0.22 23.08
C ILE A 534 8.32 -1.46 22.17
N ALA A 535 7.63 -2.51 22.62
CA ALA A 535 7.46 -3.74 21.83
C ALA A 535 6.68 -3.51 20.52
N GLU A 536 5.85 -2.48 20.48
CA GLU A 536 5.00 -2.13 19.33
C GLU A 536 5.52 -0.92 18.55
N ASN A 537 6.66 -0.36 18.96
CA ASN A 537 7.26 0.88 18.43
C ASN A 537 6.32 2.07 18.47
N LEU A 538 5.56 2.23 19.57
CA LEU A 538 4.66 3.35 19.81
C LEU A 538 5.20 4.20 20.97
N PHE A 539 5.45 5.46 20.72
CA PHE A 539 6.08 6.40 21.65
C PHE A 539 5.27 7.69 21.75
N VAL A 540 5.03 8.17 22.96
CA VAL A 540 4.33 9.43 23.18
C VAL A 540 5.20 10.60 22.68
N GLY A 541 4.60 11.48 21.89
CA GLY A 541 5.28 12.59 21.23
C GLY A 541 5.83 12.27 19.84
N GLU A 542 5.89 10.98 19.44
CA GLU A 542 6.39 10.51 18.16
C GLU A 542 5.24 10.08 17.22
N PRO A 543 5.47 10.03 15.89
CA PRO A 543 4.51 9.49 14.94
C PRO A 543 4.23 8.00 15.17
N ILE A 544 3.05 7.52 14.75
CA ILE A 544 2.67 6.10 14.83
C ILE A 544 3.68 5.18 14.10
N LYS A 545 4.35 5.69 13.07
CA LYS A 545 5.35 4.95 12.28
C LYS A 545 6.78 5.38 12.61
N ALA A 546 7.07 5.63 13.87
CA ALA A 546 8.42 5.87 14.34
C ALA A 546 9.31 4.63 14.10
N ILE A 547 10.54 4.86 13.68
CA ILE A 547 11.56 3.83 13.50
C ILE A 547 12.47 3.87 14.72
N TYR A 548 12.44 2.79 15.50
CA TYR A 548 13.19 2.65 16.74
C TYR A 548 14.24 1.57 16.60
N GLY A 549 15.51 1.89 16.86
CA GLY A 549 16.59 0.96 16.69
C GLY A 549 17.96 1.55 17.03
N TYR A 550 19.01 0.87 16.59
CA TYR A 550 20.39 1.31 16.78
C TYR A 550 20.80 2.31 15.70
N LYS A 551 21.42 3.41 16.10
CA LYS A 551 21.92 4.43 15.17
C LYS A 551 23.31 4.07 14.68
N TYR A 552 23.41 3.73 13.39
CA TYR A 552 24.66 3.46 12.71
C TYR A 552 25.55 4.71 12.67
N THR A 553 26.85 4.55 13.01
CA THR A 553 27.84 5.62 13.00
C THR A 553 29.09 5.31 12.17
N GLY A 554 29.22 4.08 11.67
CA GLY A 554 30.34 3.66 10.85
C GLY A 554 30.78 2.21 11.09
N ILE A 555 31.99 1.92 10.71
CA ILE A 555 32.66 0.62 10.91
C ILE A 555 33.91 0.86 11.75
N TRP A 556 34.20 -0.05 12.69
CA TRP A 556 35.44 -0.02 13.48
C TRP A 556 36.65 -0.27 12.59
N GLY A 557 37.62 0.65 12.60
CA GLY A 557 38.84 0.57 11.82
C GLY A 557 40.01 -0.09 12.56
N THR A 558 41.06 -0.40 11.82
CA THR A 558 42.33 -0.94 12.39
C THR A 558 43.14 0.12 13.15
N ASP A 559 42.82 1.40 12.97
CA ASP A 559 43.40 2.54 13.68
C ASP A 559 42.84 2.73 15.09
N THR A 560 41.77 1.98 15.45
CA THR A 560 41.14 2.04 16.76
C THR A 560 42.07 1.38 17.81
N PRO A 561 42.34 2.05 18.96
CA PRO A 561 43.18 1.43 20.02
C PRO A 561 42.54 0.10 20.49
N GLN A 562 43.41 -0.90 20.73
CA GLN A 562 42.98 -2.25 21.15
C GLN A 562 42.16 -2.20 22.46
N GLU A 563 42.53 -1.35 23.41
CA GLU A 563 41.80 -1.14 24.66
C GLU A 563 40.36 -0.72 24.41
N THR A 564 40.14 0.15 23.41
CA THR A 564 38.78 0.58 23.02
C THR A 564 37.97 -0.57 22.39
N LEU A 565 38.62 -1.34 21.49
CA LEU A 565 37.97 -2.50 20.86
C LEU A 565 37.53 -3.55 21.90
N ASP A 566 38.43 -3.80 22.87
CA ASP A 566 38.17 -4.74 23.96
C ASP A 566 37.03 -4.25 24.89
N ALA A 567 37.00 -2.94 25.20
CA ALA A 567 35.95 -2.33 26.02
C ALA A 567 34.55 -2.50 25.38
N TYR A 568 34.45 -2.37 24.05
CA TYR A 568 33.20 -2.58 23.33
C TYR A 568 32.96 -4.06 22.96
N GLY A 569 33.95 -4.93 23.09
CA GLY A 569 33.89 -6.33 22.69
C GLY A 569 33.72 -6.48 21.16
N VAL A 570 34.40 -5.63 20.40
CA VAL A 570 34.30 -5.57 18.93
C VAL A 570 35.67 -5.76 18.29
N LYS A 571 35.68 -5.94 16.97
CA LYS A 571 36.89 -6.11 16.16
C LYS A 571 36.89 -5.11 15.00
N PRO A 572 38.06 -4.82 14.37
CA PRO A 572 38.09 -4.07 13.11
C PRO A 572 37.18 -4.73 12.04
N GLY A 573 36.38 -3.91 11.34
CA GLY A 573 35.39 -4.39 10.39
C GLY A 573 34.01 -4.64 10.98
N PHE A 574 33.80 -4.44 12.28
CA PHE A 574 32.47 -4.53 12.94
C PHE A 574 31.70 -3.23 12.83
N ILE A 575 30.38 -3.34 12.89
CA ILE A 575 29.46 -2.21 12.89
C ILE A 575 29.65 -1.36 14.13
N LYS A 576 29.76 -0.04 13.95
CA LYS A 576 29.80 0.95 15.02
C LYS A 576 28.46 1.64 15.11
N ILE A 577 27.87 1.63 16.32
CA ILE A 577 26.63 2.33 16.64
C ILE A 577 26.87 3.42 17.67
N GLU A 578 25.97 4.39 17.76
CA GLU A 578 25.94 5.37 18.83
C GLU A 578 25.50 4.67 20.13
N THR A 579 26.29 4.83 21.19
CA THR A 579 25.95 4.35 22.53
C THR A 579 25.35 5.48 23.37
N LEU A 580 24.20 5.26 24.00
CA LEU A 580 23.49 6.23 24.80
C LEU A 580 23.92 6.22 26.27
N ASP A 581 24.29 5.07 26.79
CA ASP A 581 24.79 4.93 28.16
C ASP A 581 26.29 5.18 28.23
N GLN A 582 26.65 6.44 28.53
CA GLN A 582 28.04 6.83 28.83
C GLN A 582 28.39 6.75 30.31
N LYS A 583 27.50 6.25 31.16
CA LYS A 583 27.64 6.17 32.61
C LYS A 583 28.03 4.78 33.11
N GLY A 584 28.46 3.88 32.21
CA GLY A 584 29.01 2.59 32.63
C GLY A 584 30.28 2.81 33.46
N ASP A 585 30.34 2.18 34.62
CA ASP A 585 31.53 2.05 35.41
C ASP A 585 32.73 1.58 34.54
N GLU A 586 33.84 2.24 34.72
CA GLU A 586 35.16 1.96 34.20
C GLU A 586 35.29 0.73 33.25
N GLY A 587 35.18 0.97 31.94
CA GLY A 587 35.92 0.19 30.97
C GLY A 587 35.20 -0.80 30.09
N VAL A 588 33.88 -1.06 30.18
CA VAL A 588 33.21 -2.05 29.28
C VAL A 588 31.88 -1.52 28.76
N HIS A 589 31.86 -1.05 27.52
CA HIS A 589 30.66 -0.57 26.81
C HIS A 589 30.16 -1.58 25.77
N LYS A 590 29.66 -2.73 26.18
CA LYS A 590 29.01 -3.66 25.24
C LYS A 590 27.68 -3.06 24.78
N TYR A 591 27.42 -3.13 23.47
CA TYR A 591 26.15 -2.75 22.90
C TYR A 591 24.97 -3.45 23.59
N SER A 592 23.97 -2.69 23.99
CA SER A 592 22.81 -3.16 24.74
C SER A 592 21.50 -2.71 24.07
N THR A 593 20.37 -3.21 24.56
CA THR A 593 19.04 -2.77 24.12
C THR A 593 18.76 -1.32 24.50
N GLU A 594 19.49 -0.73 25.46
CA GLU A 594 19.36 0.64 25.92
C GLU A 594 19.99 1.66 24.95
N ASP A 595 20.85 1.19 24.03
CA ASP A 595 21.40 2.03 22.96
C ASP A 595 20.44 2.28 21.81
N ARG A 596 19.22 1.70 21.87
CA ARG A 596 18.18 1.95 20.87
C ARG A 596 17.54 3.31 21.08
N GLN A 597 17.26 4.01 20.00
CA GLN A 597 16.70 5.34 19.98
C GLN A 597 15.76 5.53 18.78
N ILE A 598 14.97 6.61 18.79
CA ILE A 598 14.17 7.01 17.64
C ILE A 598 15.12 7.51 16.54
N LEU A 599 15.06 6.86 15.38
CA LEU A 599 15.91 7.13 14.21
C LEU A 599 15.19 8.02 13.17
N GLY A 600 13.90 8.19 13.30
CA GLY A 600 13.04 8.94 12.39
C GLY A 600 11.68 8.27 12.23
N HIS A 601 10.98 8.61 11.15
CA HIS A 601 9.63 8.09 10.86
C HIS A 601 9.42 7.85 9.36
N SER A 602 8.54 6.91 9.03
CA SER A 602 8.27 6.52 7.64
C SER A 602 7.41 7.52 6.88
N ASN A 603 6.65 8.38 7.55
CA ASN A 603 5.86 9.43 6.91
C ASN A 603 6.77 10.61 6.53
N PRO A 604 6.69 11.16 5.31
CA PRO A 604 7.47 12.35 4.95
C PRO A 604 6.92 13.60 5.66
N ASP A 605 7.80 14.52 6.06
CA ASP A 605 7.41 15.85 6.57
C ASP A 605 6.83 16.70 5.43
N TRP A 606 7.40 16.58 4.23
CA TRP A 606 7.01 17.36 3.06
C TRP A 606 6.70 16.46 1.88
N ILE A 607 5.58 16.76 1.23
CA ILE A 607 5.21 16.19 -0.07
C ILE A 607 5.02 17.35 -1.04
N ILE A 608 5.73 17.30 -2.16
CA ILE A 608 5.70 18.36 -3.18
C ILE A 608 5.30 17.71 -4.50
N GLY A 609 4.25 18.23 -5.12
CA GLY A 609 3.82 17.89 -6.48
C GLY A 609 4.09 19.05 -7.43
N PHE A 610 4.71 18.81 -8.56
CA PHE A 610 5.02 19.80 -9.57
C PHE A 610 4.57 19.32 -10.95
N SER A 611 3.57 19.97 -11.51
CA SER A 611 2.97 19.63 -12.80
C SER A 611 3.17 20.76 -13.78
N ASN A 612 3.63 20.45 -15.00
CA ASN A 612 3.66 21.36 -16.12
C ASN A 612 2.88 20.77 -17.29
N SER A 613 2.09 21.62 -17.93
CA SER A 613 1.40 21.29 -19.17
C SER A 613 1.67 22.35 -20.24
N PHE A 614 2.01 21.89 -21.41
CA PHE A 614 2.31 22.70 -22.58
C PHE A 614 1.40 22.25 -23.71
N THR A 615 0.83 23.20 -24.42
CA THR A 615 0.13 22.93 -25.68
C THR A 615 0.71 23.85 -26.74
N TYR A 616 1.18 23.29 -27.84
CA TYR A 616 1.65 24.04 -29.00
C TYR A 616 0.92 23.54 -30.25
N LYS A 617 -0.02 24.36 -30.74
CA LYS A 617 -0.91 23.97 -31.83
C LYS A 617 -1.59 22.64 -31.56
N ASN A 618 -1.20 21.58 -32.26
CA ASN A 618 -1.77 20.23 -32.15
C ASN A 618 -1.01 19.30 -31.18
N PHE A 619 0.13 19.74 -30.64
CA PHE A 619 0.92 18.98 -29.68
C PHE A 619 0.54 19.35 -28.26
N ASP A 620 0.51 18.37 -27.39
CA ASP A 620 0.42 18.54 -25.95
C ASP A 620 1.53 17.78 -25.26
N LEU A 621 2.16 18.41 -24.27
CA LEU A 621 3.16 17.80 -23.41
C LEU A 621 2.76 18.03 -21.96
N SER A 622 2.76 16.97 -21.15
CA SER A 622 2.59 17.08 -19.70
C SER A 622 3.72 16.35 -18.97
N VAL A 623 4.20 16.97 -17.90
CA VAL A 623 5.24 16.42 -17.03
C VAL A 623 4.78 16.57 -15.60
N PHE A 624 4.78 15.48 -14.84
CA PHE A 624 4.50 15.50 -13.41
C PHE A 624 5.68 14.94 -12.62
N ALA A 625 6.18 15.73 -11.70
CA ALA A 625 7.21 15.39 -10.76
C ALA A 625 6.67 15.41 -9.32
N MET A 626 7.19 14.55 -8.47
CA MET A 626 6.87 14.46 -7.05
C MET A 626 8.16 14.41 -6.24
N ALA A 627 8.18 15.09 -5.09
CA ALA A 627 9.22 14.95 -4.10
C ALA A 627 8.62 14.58 -2.75
N ARG A 628 9.33 13.75 -1.99
CA ARG A 628 9.11 13.52 -0.55
C ARG A 628 10.39 13.87 0.18
N TYR A 629 10.26 14.54 1.31
CA TYR A 629 11.38 14.97 2.12
C TYR A 629 11.09 14.74 3.60
N GLY A 630 12.12 14.31 4.37
CA GLY A 630 12.02 14.10 5.81
C GLY A 630 11.48 12.72 6.20
N GLN A 631 11.32 11.77 5.26
CA GLN A 631 11.00 10.38 5.60
C GLN A 631 12.26 9.56 5.87
N THR A 632 12.17 8.65 6.84
CA THR A 632 13.17 7.62 7.10
C THR A 632 12.62 6.29 6.65
N ILE A 633 13.43 5.46 6.00
CA ILE A 633 13.02 4.12 5.58
C ILE A 633 13.91 3.05 6.21
N ASN A 634 13.33 1.89 6.46
CA ASN A 634 14.03 0.66 6.80
C ASN A 634 14.06 -0.21 5.54
N SER A 635 15.19 -0.25 4.84
CA SER A 635 15.34 -0.94 3.56
C SER A 635 15.47 -2.45 3.75
N ASP A 636 14.47 -3.20 3.29
CA ASP A 636 14.54 -4.66 3.29
C ASP A 636 15.61 -5.16 2.33
N LEU A 637 15.79 -4.49 1.19
CA LEU A 637 16.79 -4.86 0.18
C LEU A 637 18.22 -4.87 0.74
N LEU A 638 18.60 -3.87 1.55
CA LEU A 638 19.92 -3.81 2.16
C LEU A 638 20.15 -4.92 3.20
N GLY A 639 19.08 -5.53 3.69
CA GLY A 639 19.13 -6.70 4.57
C GLY A 639 19.64 -7.99 3.90
N TYR A 640 19.74 -8.02 2.55
CA TYR A 640 20.30 -9.17 1.82
C TYR A 640 21.85 -9.19 1.78
N TYR A 641 22.49 -8.16 2.26
CA TYR A 641 23.90 -8.26 2.65
C TYR A 641 23.96 -8.66 4.12
N THR A 642 24.26 -9.91 4.42
CA THR A 642 24.24 -10.44 5.80
C THR A 642 25.64 -10.57 6.41
N ALA A 643 26.69 -10.28 5.66
CA ALA A 643 28.09 -10.47 6.01
C ALA A 643 28.42 -11.88 6.56
N GLU A 644 27.57 -12.88 6.28
CA GLU A 644 27.80 -14.27 6.66
C GLU A 644 28.81 -14.93 5.74
N GLN A 645 29.60 -15.86 6.27
CA GLN A 645 30.34 -16.79 5.44
C GLN A 645 29.47 -18.02 5.15
N SER A 646 28.94 -18.09 3.94
CA SER A 646 28.12 -19.24 3.51
C SER A 646 28.24 -19.45 2.00
N VAL A 647 28.83 -20.55 1.58
CA VAL A 647 28.88 -20.93 0.16
C VAL A 647 27.51 -21.38 -0.39
N THR A 648 26.49 -21.49 0.46
CA THR A 648 25.11 -21.84 0.09
C THR A 648 24.18 -20.64 0.00
N LYS A 649 24.73 -19.40 0.15
CA LYS A 649 23.96 -18.15 0.03
C LYS A 649 24.70 -17.16 -0.86
N ASN A 650 23.93 -16.39 -1.61
CA ASN A 650 24.41 -15.18 -2.27
C ASN A 650 24.25 -13.96 -1.35
N GLN A 651 24.87 -12.87 -1.70
CA GLN A 651 24.81 -11.59 -1.05
C GLN A 651 24.38 -10.53 -2.06
N LEU A 652 23.93 -9.37 -1.59
CA LEU A 652 23.56 -8.25 -2.44
C LEU A 652 24.76 -7.72 -3.23
N ALA A 653 24.62 -7.57 -4.55
CA ALA A 653 25.67 -7.06 -5.43
C ALA A 653 25.98 -5.58 -5.21
N GLY A 654 27.21 -5.17 -5.55
CA GLY A 654 27.62 -3.77 -5.55
C GLY A 654 27.63 -3.11 -4.17
N VAL A 655 27.74 -3.88 -3.10
CA VAL A 655 27.91 -3.37 -1.74
C VAL A 655 29.37 -3.03 -1.47
N ASP A 656 29.57 -1.87 -0.85
CA ASP A 656 30.89 -1.40 -0.42
C ASP A 656 31.17 -1.93 0.99
N TYR A 657 31.77 -3.11 1.08
CA TYR A 657 32.10 -3.75 2.36
C TYR A 657 33.54 -3.51 2.82
N TRP A 658 33.72 -3.55 4.11
CA TRP A 658 34.98 -3.28 4.77
C TRP A 658 36.02 -4.40 4.54
N THR A 659 37.22 -4.01 4.19
CA THR A 659 38.45 -4.83 4.20
C THR A 659 39.58 -4.02 4.80
N GLU A 660 40.73 -4.66 5.08
CA GLU A 660 41.92 -3.95 5.57
C GLU A 660 42.40 -2.85 4.60
N ASP A 661 42.14 -3.04 3.30
CA ASP A 661 42.48 -2.08 2.23
C ASP A 661 41.32 -1.09 1.92
N ASN A 662 40.10 -1.33 2.45
CA ASN A 662 38.92 -0.50 2.24
C ASN A 662 38.24 -0.15 3.57
N GLN A 663 38.93 0.59 4.42
CA GLN A 663 38.46 0.91 5.77
C GLN A 663 37.33 1.98 5.80
N GLY A 664 37.12 2.70 4.71
CA GLY A 664 36.02 3.70 4.58
C GLY A 664 34.69 3.14 4.15
N ALA A 665 34.52 1.83 4.04
CA ALA A 665 33.34 1.16 3.58
C ALA A 665 32.13 1.36 4.52
N TYR A 666 30.96 1.28 3.92
CA TYR A 666 29.68 1.38 4.66
C TYR A 666 29.27 0.05 5.31
N PHE A 667 29.49 -1.07 4.64
CA PHE A 667 29.08 -2.39 5.14
C PHE A 667 30.22 -3.09 5.92
N PRO A 668 29.86 -3.94 6.90
CA PRO A 668 30.85 -4.64 7.71
C PRO A 668 31.64 -5.67 6.91
N ARG A 669 32.73 -6.14 7.52
CA ARG A 669 33.65 -7.14 6.98
C ARG A 669 32.89 -8.44 6.66
N PRO A 670 33.13 -9.08 5.51
CA PRO A 670 32.65 -10.42 5.21
C PRO A 670 33.04 -11.45 6.29
N GLY A 671 32.11 -12.34 6.64
CA GLY A 671 32.31 -13.37 7.65
C GLY A 671 31.91 -12.98 9.07
N THR A 672 31.56 -11.72 9.33
CA THR A 672 31.26 -11.20 10.68
C THR A 672 29.79 -11.23 11.05
N GLY A 673 28.89 -11.59 10.13
CA GLY A 673 27.43 -11.45 10.31
C GLY A 673 26.86 -12.14 11.55
N ASP A 674 27.35 -13.33 11.88
CA ASP A 674 26.87 -14.07 13.06
C ASP A 674 27.24 -13.39 14.38
N GLU A 675 28.38 -12.71 14.44
CA GLU A 675 28.87 -12.03 15.63
C GLU A 675 28.17 -10.71 15.91
N GLN A 676 27.44 -10.15 14.90
CA GLN A 676 26.87 -8.81 14.94
C GLN A 676 25.34 -8.76 14.73
N LYS A 677 24.63 -9.87 14.86
CA LYS A 677 23.18 -9.96 14.56
C LYS A 677 22.33 -8.89 15.24
N THR A 678 22.70 -8.51 16.46
CA THR A 678 21.93 -7.52 17.26
C THR A 678 21.94 -6.13 16.64
N VAL A 679 23.10 -5.67 16.13
CA VAL A 679 23.27 -4.33 15.58
C VAL A 679 23.10 -4.25 14.06
N TYR A 680 23.03 -5.40 13.40
CA TYR A 680 22.90 -5.51 11.95
C TYR A 680 21.72 -4.72 11.36
N PRO A 681 20.53 -4.66 11.99
CA PRO A 681 19.40 -3.87 11.50
C PRO A 681 19.71 -2.37 11.32
N SER A 682 20.74 -1.83 12.01
CA SER A 682 21.13 -0.42 11.88
C SER A 682 21.58 -0.03 10.47
N LEU A 683 22.11 -0.98 9.70
CA LEU A 683 22.54 -0.78 8.30
C LEU A 683 21.39 -0.53 7.32
N ARG A 684 20.15 -0.78 7.74
CA ARG A 684 18.98 -0.74 6.88
C ARG A 684 18.24 0.61 6.94
N VAL A 685 18.57 1.44 7.93
CA VAL A 685 17.84 2.69 8.22
C VAL A 685 18.51 3.87 7.51
N HIS A 686 17.76 4.50 6.60
CA HIS A 686 18.27 5.53 5.68
C HIS A 686 17.31 6.71 5.53
N ASP A 687 17.88 7.87 5.14
CA ASP A 687 17.08 9.01 4.67
C ASP A 687 16.39 8.65 3.34
N GLY A 688 15.09 8.47 3.39
CA GLY A 688 14.25 8.09 2.24
C GLY A 688 13.80 9.27 1.38
N SER A 689 14.37 10.46 1.53
CA SER A 689 14.00 11.63 0.73
C SER A 689 14.38 11.44 -0.74
N PHE A 690 13.47 11.84 -1.66
CA PHE A 690 13.68 11.66 -3.10
C PHE A 690 12.88 12.67 -3.95
N ILE A 691 13.29 12.80 -5.20
CA ILE A 691 12.53 13.46 -6.27
C ILE A 691 12.29 12.42 -7.38
N LYS A 692 11.05 12.32 -7.87
CA LYS A 692 10.66 11.35 -8.89
C LYS A 692 9.85 12.02 -10.00
N ILE A 693 10.25 11.79 -11.25
CA ILE A 693 9.40 12.11 -12.40
C ILE A 693 8.40 10.97 -12.55
N LYS A 694 7.14 11.24 -12.22
CA LYS A 694 6.08 10.22 -12.20
C LYS A 694 5.57 9.88 -13.60
N ASN A 695 5.40 10.90 -14.44
CA ASN A 695 5.02 10.67 -15.83
C ASN A 695 5.46 11.82 -16.73
N ILE A 696 5.68 11.47 -18.00
CA ILE A 696 5.88 12.38 -19.12
C ILE A 696 4.95 11.88 -20.23
N THR A 697 4.01 12.72 -20.66
CA THR A 697 3.08 12.40 -21.77
C THR A 697 3.26 13.39 -22.89
N LEU A 698 3.48 12.89 -24.10
CA LEU A 698 3.49 13.66 -25.34
C LEU A 698 2.32 13.19 -26.19
N GLY A 699 1.45 14.10 -26.58
CA GLY A 699 0.30 13.85 -27.43
C GLY A 699 0.31 14.68 -28.70
N TYR A 700 -0.30 14.15 -29.75
CA TYR A 700 -0.57 14.85 -30.99
C TYR A 700 -2.02 14.61 -31.40
N THR A 701 -2.78 15.68 -31.56
CA THR A 701 -4.16 15.63 -32.06
C THR A 701 -4.16 15.94 -33.55
N LEU A 702 -4.69 15.03 -34.36
CA LEU A 702 -4.77 15.25 -35.82
C LEU A 702 -5.61 16.50 -36.13
N PRO A 703 -5.22 17.32 -37.10
CA PRO A 703 -6.05 18.43 -37.58
C PRO A 703 -7.43 17.96 -38.04
N VAL A 704 -8.47 18.70 -37.67
CA VAL A 704 -9.87 18.33 -37.93
C VAL A 704 -10.16 18.07 -39.43
N ASN A 705 -9.48 18.76 -40.32
CA ASN A 705 -9.60 18.57 -41.78
C ASN A 705 -9.07 17.18 -42.22
N ILE A 706 -8.19 16.55 -41.45
CA ILE A 706 -7.68 15.21 -41.71
C ILE A 706 -8.60 14.18 -41.04
N SER A 707 -8.93 14.38 -39.78
CA SER A 707 -9.74 13.40 -39.01
C SER A 707 -11.15 13.23 -39.61
N ARG A 708 -11.77 14.29 -40.08
CA ARG A 708 -13.09 14.24 -40.76
C ARG A 708 -13.10 13.44 -42.06
N LYS A 709 -11.96 13.34 -42.78
CA LYS A 709 -11.90 12.52 -44.00
C LYS A 709 -12.10 11.01 -43.73
N VAL A 710 -11.88 10.59 -42.46
CA VAL A 710 -12.06 9.21 -42.01
C VAL A 710 -13.18 9.10 -40.98
N LEU A 711 -14.15 10.01 -41.06
CA LEU A 711 -15.37 10.05 -40.21
C LEU A 711 -15.11 10.18 -38.72
N MET A 712 -13.95 10.72 -38.33
CA MET A 712 -13.61 10.96 -36.91
C MET A 712 -13.72 12.47 -36.62
N GLU A 713 -14.37 12.80 -35.49
CA GLU A 713 -14.40 14.16 -34.96
C GLU A 713 -13.03 14.55 -34.41
N LYS A 714 -12.40 13.61 -33.66
CA LYS A 714 -11.09 13.81 -33.07
C LYS A 714 -10.28 12.52 -33.06
N CYS A 715 -8.99 12.62 -33.40
CA CYS A 715 -8.02 11.55 -33.24
C CYS A 715 -6.79 12.10 -32.51
N ARG A 716 -6.47 11.54 -31.34
CA ARG A 716 -5.27 11.89 -30.58
C ARG A 716 -4.40 10.65 -30.40
N ILE A 717 -3.14 10.74 -30.82
CA ILE A 717 -2.10 9.73 -30.60
C ILE A 717 -1.21 10.24 -29.49
N TYR A 718 -0.81 9.37 -28.55
CA TYR A 718 0.04 9.79 -27.46
C TYR A 718 1.01 8.69 -27.03
N ALA A 719 2.11 9.14 -26.42
CA ALA A 719 3.06 8.29 -25.72
C ALA A 719 3.24 8.79 -24.28
N THR A 720 3.27 7.87 -23.32
CA THR A 720 3.50 8.18 -21.90
C THR A 720 4.61 7.30 -21.35
N ALA A 721 5.57 7.91 -20.67
CA ALA A 721 6.54 7.22 -19.85
C ALA A 721 6.16 7.39 -18.37
N TYR A 722 5.94 6.30 -17.67
CA TYR A 722 5.72 6.27 -16.21
C TYR A 722 6.99 5.91 -15.46
N ASN A 723 7.24 6.61 -14.36
CA ASN A 723 8.41 6.44 -13.49
C ASN A 723 9.76 6.47 -14.24
N PRO A 724 9.97 7.36 -15.25
CA PRO A 724 11.19 7.32 -16.05
C PRO A 724 12.45 7.62 -15.23
N PHE A 725 12.37 8.48 -14.21
CA PHE A 725 13.53 8.93 -13.43
C PHE A 725 13.18 9.07 -11.95
N ILE A 726 14.14 8.64 -11.10
CA ILE A 726 14.13 8.84 -9.66
C ILE A 726 15.52 9.33 -9.20
N PHE A 727 15.54 10.29 -8.29
CA PHE A 727 16.74 10.87 -7.68
C PHE A 727 16.60 10.75 -6.16
N VAL A 728 17.38 9.89 -5.56
CA VAL A 728 17.40 9.63 -4.12
C VAL A 728 18.45 10.51 -3.44
N LYS A 729 18.19 10.92 -2.19
CA LYS A 729 19.11 11.71 -1.41
C LYS A 729 20.25 10.85 -0.84
N ASP A 730 19.93 9.67 -0.30
CA ASP A 730 20.93 8.74 0.24
C ASP A 730 21.45 7.82 -0.87
N LYS A 731 22.77 7.84 -1.10
CA LYS A 731 23.43 7.03 -2.13
C LYS A 731 23.26 5.52 -1.96
N GLN A 732 23.01 5.05 -0.74
CA GLN A 732 22.78 3.61 -0.49
C GLN A 732 21.45 3.14 -1.08
N LEU A 733 20.52 4.08 -1.33
CA LEU A 733 19.20 3.81 -1.92
C LEU A 733 19.15 4.04 -3.43
N LYS A 734 20.29 4.26 -4.12
CA LYS A 734 20.34 4.60 -5.55
C LYS A 734 19.60 3.63 -6.48
N ASP A 735 19.51 2.35 -6.08
CA ASP A 735 18.87 1.28 -6.85
C ASP A 735 17.55 0.82 -6.23
N THR A 736 17.01 1.58 -5.28
CA THR A 736 15.71 1.35 -4.66
C THR A 736 14.76 2.51 -4.94
N ASP A 737 13.46 2.25 -4.83
CA ASP A 737 12.45 3.30 -4.88
C ASP A 737 11.95 3.59 -3.46
N PRO A 738 12.36 4.70 -2.82
CA PRO A 738 11.92 5.02 -1.46
C PRO A 738 10.40 5.21 -1.32
N GLU A 739 9.67 5.35 -2.42
CA GLU A 739 8.20 5.41 -2.41
C GLU A 739 7.58 4.11 -1.88
N THR A 740 8.29 2.97 -1.95
CA THR A 740 7.87 1.68 -1.38
C THR A 740 8.04 1.58 0.13
N ASN A 741 8.56 2.63 0.80
CA ASN A 741 8.92 2.65 2.21
C ASN A 741 9.91 1.54 2.62
N GLY A 742 10.81 1.19 1.71
CA GLY A 742 11.87 0.20 1.94
C GLY A 742 11.49 -1.26 1.64
N SER A 743 10.25 -1.53 1.22
CA SER A 743 9.84 -2.89 0.83
C SER A 743 10.56 -3.36 -0.43
N ASP A 744 11.03 -4.59 -0.41
CA ASP A 744 11.70 -5.30 -1.52
C ASP A 744 10.80 -6.33 -2.20
N ALA A 745 9.56 -6.47 -1.75
CA ALA A 745 8.65 -7.54 -2.18
C ALA A 745 8.44 -7.59 -3.70
N PHE A 746 8.49 -6.42 -4.33
CA PHE A 746 8.38 -6.31 -5.79
C PHE A 746 9.12 -5.07 -6.32
N PRO A 747 9.93 -5.17 -7.38
CA PRO A 747 10.64 -4.04 -7.95
C PRO A 747 9.67 -3.03 -8.58
N THR A 748 9.90 -1.74 -8.37
CA THR A 748 9.21 -0.70 -9.13
C THR A 748 9.71 -0.67 -10.57
N TYR A 749 8.79 -0.67 -11.52
CA TYR A 749 9.10 -0.75 -12.94
C TYR A 749 8.87 0.59 -13.67
N ARG A 750 9.58 0.78 -14.77
CA ARG A 750 9.29 1.81 -15.77
C ARG A 750 8.29 1.26 -16.77
N GLN A 751 7.32 2.08 -17.16
CA GLN A 751 6.32 1.68 -18.14
C GLN A 751 6.25 2.70 -19.28
N PHE A 752 6.21 2.21 -20.51
CA PHE A 752 5.99 3.01 -21.71
C PHE A 752 4.65 2.62 -22.33
N VAL A 753 3.77 3.60 -22.49
CA VAL A 753 2.43 3.39 -23.03
C VAL A 753 2.29 4.18 -24.33
N PHE A 754 1.80 3.52 -25.36
CA PHE A 754 1.39 4.14 -26.62
C PHE A 754 -0.10 3.99 -26.78
N GLY A 755 -0.80 5.06 -27.07
CA GLY A 755 -2.26 5.01 -27.15
C GLY A 755 -2.83 5.89 -28.25
N VAL A 756 -4.05 5.53 -28.64
CA VAL A 756 -4.86 6.27 -29.62
C VAL A 756 -6.25 6.48 -29.05
N ASN A 757 -6.72 7.73 -29.05
CA ASN A 757 -8.07 8.10 -28.65
C ASN A 757 -8.83 8.58 -29.89
N LEU A 758 -9.94 7.94 -30.21
CA LEU A 758 -10.80 8.25 -31.34
C LEU A 758 -12.16 8.73 -30.84
N THR A 759 -12.70 9.80 -31.44
CA THR A 759 -14.07 10.27 -31.22
C THR A 759 -14.75 10.34 -32.59
N PHE A 760 -15.96 9.78 -32.69
CA PHE A 760 -16.77 9.73 -33.90
C PHE A 760 -18.02 10.59 -33.78
#